data_66519726f2126943c968af2359cf8e46
#
_entry.id   66519726f2126943c968af2359cf8e46
#
_cell.length_a   1.000
_cell.length_b   1.000
_cell.length_c   1.000
_cell.angle_alpha   90.00
_cell.angle_beta   90.00
_cell.angle_gamma   90.00
#
_symmetry.space_group_name_H-M   'P 1'
#
loop_
_entity.id
_entity.type
_entity.pdbx_description
1 polymer ?
#
loop_
_entity_poly.entity_id
_entity_poly.type
_entity_poly.pdbx_seq_one_letter_code
_entity_poly.pdbx_strand_id
1 'polypeptide(L)'
;MSSFIKSVLLDLRDKGNNLEELYFIIPSKRAGVFLKHHLSKIINEPIFSPQILSIEEFVEEMSGLKSLSNSDVLFRLYNAYLKVTPKKTQEPFEVFSSWAQILVQDFNEIDRYLGNPNSIFDYLQAIKEIDHWSLETEQTDLVKSYLKFWKQLKHYYRVFTDSLLNDKQGYQGLIYREAVENLESYIENNTNKTHVFLGFNALNKCESLIIQGLLQSESAYIYWDIDEVFLKDKIHDAGLFIRQHIDKWNYFKKEPFKWALSNYSKKKNINVIGVPKLVGQAKYIGQILKKLNTDNHHLKDTAVVLGEESLLIPILNSIPKEIDKVNVTMGLPLKFVPLASLFDQLFSIHKKNNATFYFRDLIDIVFHPSLHSLFATEHCNYLHDISYYIQKNNLVYLTLHDLKKVAHKDVHDILYLMFNSWENKSEIALHRCLKLIQLIKINFNASSIELEYLYRFHTLFNQLLELNTTYQHLTSINGLYKVYNDLLQNETLDFKGEPLEGLQIMGMLESRVLDFETVIISSVNEGILPSGKTNNSFIPMDVKLQNKLPTYKEKDAVYTYHFYRLIQRAKNVYILYNTEIDALKGGEKSRFITQMEVEGIHKINHTIASPIVPIIKKQLRHITKTNDVLSILKELSSKGFSPSSLTNYIRNPLDFYYEKILRIEAFEDVEENIAANTLGSVIHNTLEDLYKPLEGKFLTIDNLKAFKLQIKSYVTHHFKDLYKDGDFTSGKNLIIFEIAQRYISNFINSEIQQLKNGNTIKILAIEADEKIELNIDAIPYAIRLTGKVDRIDQFNGVTRVIDYKSGKVDQGKVEIVDWENITTDYDKYSKSFQILCYAYMMHKTNKIELPIEAGIISFKNLNGGFLKFGKKDSTHTKNKEQLITEDTLSNFEIELKKLITEICNPSVDFTEKELD
;
A
#
# COMPACT_ATOMS: atom_id res chain seq x y z
N MET A 1 -23.66 -35.52 -11.08
CA MET A 1 -22.60 -35.98 -10.16
C MET A 1 -23.23 -36.33 -8.82
N SER A 2 -22.92 -37.52 -8.22
CA SER A 2 -23.39 -37.80 -6.86
C SER A 2 -22.49 -37.05 -5.87
N SER A 3 -23.03 -36.02 -5.18
CA SER A 3 -22.29 -35.32 -4.14
C SER A 3 -22.16 -36.20 -2.89
N PHE A 4 -21.11 -35.96 -2.10
CA PHE A 4 -20.87 -36.67 -0.85
C PHE A 4 -22.08 -36.58 0.08
N ILE A 5 -22.60 -35.35 0.31
CA ILE A 5 -23.78 -35.12 1.17
C ILE A 5 -24.98 -35.95 0.68
N LYS A 6 -25.27 -35.93 -0.62
CA LYS A 6 -26.37 -36.70 -1.20
C LYS A 6 -26.21 -38.20 -0.95
N SER A 7 -24.99 -38.70 -1.14
CA SER A 7 -24.72 -40.16 -0.93
C SER A 7 -24.91 -40.56 0.53
N VAL A 8 -24.52 -39.73 1.50
CA VAL A 8 -24.72 -39.95 2.93
C VAL A 8 -26.20 -39.94 3.30
N LEU A 9 -26.97 -38.95 2.80
CA LEU A 9 -28.41 -38.90 3.08
C LEU A 9 -29.17 -40.11 2.53
N LEU A 10 -28.76 -40.63 1.36
CA LEU A 10 -29.36 -41.84 0.80
C LEU A 10 -29.02 -43.08 1.65
N ASP A 11 -27.76 -43.23 2.10
CA ASP A 11 -27.33 -44.34 2.96
C ASP A 11 -28.06 -44.34 4.32
N LEU A 12 -28.22 -43.16 4.92
CA LEU A 12 -28.98 -43.00 6.17
C LEU A 12 -30.45 -43.39 6.01
N ARG A 13 -31.08 -42.98 4.91
CA ARG A 13 -32.45 -43.36 4.58
C ARG A 13 -32.59 -44.87 4.35
N ASP A 14 -31.65 -45.45 3.58
CA ASP A 14 -31.66 -46.88 3.26
C ASP A 14 -31.40 -47.75 4.51
N LYS A 15 -30.77 -47.18 5.55
CA LYS A 15 -30.66 -47.81 6.89
C LYS A 15 -31.92 -47.66 7.75
N GLY A 16 -32.97 -47.01 7.24
CA GLY A 16 -34.23 -46.84 7.95
C GLY A 16 -34.28 -45.72 8.98
N ASN A 17 -33.30 -44.80 8.96
CA ASN A 17 -33.30 -43.68 9.88
C ASN A 17 -34.34 -42.64 9.48
N ASN A 18 -35.06 -42.07 10.46
CA ASN A 18 -35.89 -40.89 10.28
C ASN A 18 -34.97 -39.65 10.20
N LEU A 19 -34.81 -39.08 8.99
CA LEU A 19 -33.89 -37.98 8.75
C LEU A 19 -34.23 -36.71 9.54
N GLU A 20 -35.46 -36.50 9.92
CA GLU A 20 -35.94 -35.37 10.70
C GLU A 20 -35.41 -35.37 12.15
N GLU A 21 -35.22 -36.56 12.74
CA GLU A 21 -34.81 -36.74 14.14
C GLU A 21 -33.30 -36.79 14.32
N LEU A 22 -32.51 -36.75 13.22
CA LEU A 22 -31.06 -36.82 13.26
C LEU A 22 -30.41 -35.50 13.64
N TYR A 23 -29.32 -35.57 14.39
CA TYR A 23 -28.44 -34.44 14.74
C TYR A 23 -27.22 -34.49 13.87
N PHE A 24 -27.18 -33.62 12.84
CA PHE A 24 -26.03 -33.52 11.94
C PHE A 24 -24.97 -32.60 12.53
N ILE A 25 -23.76 -33.11 12.72
CA ILE A 25 -22.57 -32.37 13.14
C ILE A 25 -21.62 -32.26 11.92
N ILE A 26 -21.31 -31.01 11.52
CA ILE A 26 -20.61 -30.72 10.30
C ILE A 26 -19.41 -29.79 10.56
N PRO A 27 -18.37 -29.81 9.69
CA PRO A 27 -17.15 -28.99 9.90
C PRO A 27 -17.32 -27.53 9.51
N SER A 28 -18.45 -27.11 8.92
CA SER A 28 -18.74 -25.70 8.60
C SER A 28 -20.23 -25.44 8.47
N LYS A 29 -20.72 -24.28 8.92
CA LYS A 29 -22.13 -23.87 8.81
C LYS A 29 -22.66 -23.88 7.36
N ARG A 30 -21.79 -23.60 6.39
CA ARG A 30 -22.14 -23.61 4.97
C ARG A 30 -22.55 -25.01 4.48
N ALA A 31 -21.85 -26.05 4.89
CA ALA A 31 -22.20 -27.42 4.55
C ALA A 31 -23.64 -27.74 4.95
N GLY A 32 -24.17 -27.09 6.01
CA GLY A 32 -25.55 -27.22 6.45
C GLY A 32 -26.57 -26.69 5.44
N VAL A 33 -26.27 -25.62 4.73
CA VAL A 33 -27.15 -25.09 3.67
C VAL A 33 -27.26 -26.10 2.51
N PHE A 34 -26.11 -26.65 2.09
CA PHE A 34 -26.09 -27.68 1.04
C PHE A 34 -26.76 -28.99 1.52
N LEU A 35 -26.62 -29.33 2.79
CA LEU A 35 -27.30 -30.49 3.36
C LEU A 35 -28.82 -30.31 3.29
N LYS A 36 -29.37 -29.18 3.72
CA LYS A 36 -30.79 -28.84 3.60
C LYS A 36 -31.27 -28.88 2.16
N HIS A 37 -30.50 -28.34 1.22
CA HIS A 37 -30.82 -28.38 -0.19
C HIS A 37 -30.84 -29.80 -0.78
N HIS A 38 -29.90 -30.66 -0.42
CA HIS A 38 -29.95 -32.04 -0.85
C HIS A 38 -31.09 -32.83 -0.18
N LEU A 39 -31.38 -32.55 1.10
CA LEU A 39 -32.50 -33.12 1.84
C LEU A 39 -33.83 -32.81 1.16
N SER A 40 -34.06 -31.53 0.78
CA SER A 40 -35.30 -31.13 0.09
C SER A 40 -35.48 -31.76 -1.30
N LYS A 41 -34.41 -32.29 -1.91
CA LYS A 41 -34.48 -33.05 -3.18
C LYS A 41 -34.70 -34.55 -3.04
N ILE A 42 -34.50 -35.09 -1.83
CA ILE A 42 -34.60 -36.52 -1.55
C ILE A 42 -35.97 -36.84 -0.92
N ILE A 43 -36.51 -35.89 -0.16
CA ILE A 43 -37.78 -36.05 0.55
C ILE A 43 -38.88 -35.36 -0.26
N ASN A 44 -40.00 -36.10 -0.49
CA ASN A 44 -41.12 -35.59 -1.26
C ASN A 44 -42.26 -35.01 -0.38
N GLU A 45 -42.16 -35.22 0.93
CA GLU A 45 -43.16 -34.77 1.90
C GLU A 45 -42.60 -33.67 2.77
N PRO A 46 -43.42 -32.73 3.28
CA PRO A 46 -42.95 -31.71 4.23
C PRO A 46 -42.49 -32.40 5.54
N ILE A 47 -41.26 -32.06 5.96
CA ILE A 47 -40.68 -32.48 7.24
C ILE A 47 -40.15 -31.30 8.00
N PHE A 48 -39.99 -31.41 9.32
CA PHE A 48 -39.17 -30.47 10.08
C PHE A 48 -37.70 -30.63 9.73
N SER A 49 -36.98 -29.50 9.69
CA SER A 49 -35.54 -29.56 9.43
C SER A 49 -34.82 -30.28 10.57
N PRO A 50 -33.97 -31.28 10.28
CA PRO A 50 -33.13 -31.86 11.30
C PRO A 50 -32.27 -30.81 11.98
N GLN A 51 -31.77 -31.07 13.17
CA GLN A 51 -30.83 -30.21 13.84
C GLN A 51 -29.47 -30.32 13.17
N ILE A 52 -28.91 -29.17 12.76
CA ILE A 52 -27.63 -29.12 12.07
C ILE A 52 -26.72 -28.12 12.83
N LEU A 53 -25.65 -28.64 13.41
CA LEU A 53 -24.69 -27.87 14.22
C LEU A 53 -23.30 -27.95 13.61
N SER A 54 -22.53 -26.89 13.74
CA SER A 54 -21.08 -26.97 13.56
C SER A 54 -20.45 -27.73 14.74
N ILE A 55 -19.26 -28.25 14.56
CA ILE A 55 -18.56 -28.95 15.65
C ILE A 55 -18.31 -28.02 16.85
N GLU A 56 -18.05 -26.76 16.59
CA GLU A 56 -17.84 -25.73 17.62
C GLU A 56 -19.13 -25.53 18.44
N GLU A 57 -20.27 -25.34 17.79
CA GLU A 57 -21.57 -25.17 18.45
C GLU A 57 -21.94 -26.40 19.27
N PHE A 58 -21.69 -27.62 18.73
CA PHE A 58 -21.94 -28.84 19.43
C PHE A 58 -21.08 -29.00 20.69
N VAL A 59 -19.79 -28.70 20.59
CA VAL A 59 -18.85 -28.78 21.74
C VAL A 59 -19.15 -27.72 22.79
N GLU A 60 -19.57 -26.51 22.36
CA GLU A 60 -19.99 -25.43 23.26
C GLU A 60 -21.24 -25.86 24.06
N GLU A 61 -22.23 -26.45 23.40
CA GLU A 61 -23.42 -26.99 24.07
C GLU A 61 -23.05 -28.08 25.11
N MET A 62 -22.14 -29.01 24.76
CA MET A 62 -21.69 -30.06 25.66
C MET A 62 -20.92 -29.54 26.89
N SER A 63 -20.09 -28.50 26.68
CA SER A 63 -19.25 -27.96 27.74
C SER A 63 -20.06 -27.17 28.79
N GLY A 64 -21.20 -26.60 28.40
CA GLY A 64 -21.96 -25.66 29.23
C GLY A 64 -21.28 -24.31 29.44
N LEU A 65 -20.18 -24.02 28.72
CA LEU A 65 -19.44 -22.78 28.75
C LEU A 65 -19.80 -21.93 27.54
N LYS A 66 -19.83 -20.59 27.73
CA LYS A 66 -20.02 -19.64 26.62
C LYS A 66 -18.66 -19.25 26.04
N SER A 67 -18.56 -19.28 24.71
CA SER A 67 -17.35 -18.86 24.01
C SER A 67 -17.11 -17.36 24.11
N LEU A 68 -15.87 -16.97 24.40
CA LEU A 68 -15.41 -15.59 24.44
C LEU A 68 -14.81 -15.18 23.09
N SER A 69 -14.91 -13.90 22.73
CA SER A 69 -14.15 -13.32 21.62
C SER A 69 -12.63 -13.35 21.91
N ASN A 70 -11.81 -13.39 20.86
CA ASN A 70 -10.36 -13.37 21.03
C ASN A 70 -9.87 -12.13 21.80
N SER A 71 -10.53 -11.01 21.64
CA SER A 71 -10.22 -9.78 22.38
C SER A 71 -10.54 -9.92 23.87
N ASP A 72 -11.71 -10.43 24.22
CA ASP A 72 -12.08 -10.68 25.62
C ASP A 72 -11.12 -11.67 26.29
N VAL A 73 -10.75 -12.73 25.59
CA VAL A 73 -9.75 -13.72 26.07
C VAL A 73 -8.43 -13.02 26.42
N LEU A 74 -7.95 -12.10 25.58
CA LEU A 74 -6.71 -11.36 25.82
C LEU A 74 -6.79 -10.44 27.03
N PHE A 75 -7.91 -9.70 27.18
CA PHE A 75 -8.14 -8.85 28.37
C PHE A 75 -8.30 -9.65 29.67
N ARG A 76 -9.00 -10.76 29.61
CA ARG A 76 -9.13 -11.70 30.76
C ARG A 76 -7.77 -12.28 31.15
N LEU A 77 -6.95 -12.65 30.18
CA LEU A 77 -5.58 -13.12 30.45
C LEU A 77 -4.72 -12.00 31.07
N TYR A 78 -4.88 -10.74 30.62
CA TYR A 78 -4.19 -9.62 31.22
C TYR A 78 -4.61 -9.41 32.69
N ASN A 79 -5.90 -9.57 33.03
CA ASN A 79 -6.35 -9.54 34.41
C ASN A 79 -5.71 -10.63 35.27
N ALA A 80 -5.57 -11.85 34.72
CA ALA A 80 -4.86 -12.93 35.40
C ALA A 80 -3.35 -12.62 35.57
N TYR A 81 -2.73 -12.05 34.53
CA TYR A 81 -1.33 -11.57 34.58
C TYR A 81 -1.12 -10.53 35.70
N LEU A 82 -2.01 -9.53 35.80
CA LEU A 82 -1.93 -8.50 36.84
C LEU A 82 -2.09 -9.05 38.26
N LYS A 83 -2.91 -10.10 38.44
CA LYS A 83 -3.06 -10.78 39.74
C LYS A 83 -1.82 -11.55 40.17
N VAL A 84 -1.12 -12.18 39.25
CA VAL A 84 0.06 -13.03 39.49
C VAL A 84 1.37 -12.24 39.51
N THR A 85 1.49 -11.20 38.68
CA THR A 85 2.72 -10.44 38.51
C THR A 85 2.81 -9.30 39.55
N PRO A 86 3.94 -9.12 40.27
CA PRO A 86 4.14 -8.03 41.18
C PRO A 86 4.03 -6.67 40.50
N LYS A 87 3.38 -5.69 41.12
CA LYS A 87 3.12 -4.35 40.54
C LYS A 87 4.35 -3.67 39.92
N LYS A 88 5.54 -3.86 40.50
CA LYS A 88 6.79 -3.24 40.01
C LYS A 88 7.29 -3.80 38.67
N THR A 89 6.85 -4.98 38.30
CA THR A 89 7.27 -5.69 37.08
C THR A 89 6.12 -5.91 36.10
N GLN A 90 4.96 -5.31 36.34
CA GLN A 90 3.82 -5.37 35.44
C GLN A 90 4.10 -4.54 34.18
N GLU A 91 3.88 -5.14 33.03
CA GLU A 91 3.98 -4.47 31.74
C GLU A 91 2.64 -3.80 31.38
N PRO A 92 2.68 -2.66 30.64
CA PRO A 92 1.47 -2.09 30.06
C PRO A 92 0.80 -3.06 29.10
N PHE A 93 -0.51 -2.91 28.90
CA PHE A 93 -1.29 -3.81 28.04
C PHE A 93 -0.71 -3.94 26.62
N GLU A 94 -0.22 -2.85 26.03
CA GLU A 94 0.39 -2.84 24.70
C GLU A 94 1.64 -3.72 24.57
N VAL A 95 2.45 -3.82 25.62
CA VAL A 95 3.64 -4.71 25.66
C VAL A 95 3.20 -6.15 25.89
N PHE A 96 2.36 -6.37 26.91
CA PHE A 96 1.80 -7.68 27.26
C PHE A 96 1.11 -8.34 26.04
N SER A 97 0.22 -7.64 25.34
CA SER A 97 -0.55 -8.20 24.22
C SER A 97 0.32 -8.72 23.10
N SER A 98 1.57 -8.24 22.92
CA SER A 98 2.48 -8.68 21.86
C SER A 98 2.91 -10.14 21.97
N TRP A 99 3.06 -10.65 23.17
CA TRP A 99 3.44 -12.04 23.42
C TRP A 99 2.27 -12.89 23.95
N ALA A 100 1.29 -12.28 24.57
CA ALA A 100 0.16 -12.98 25.17
C ALA A 100 -0.70 -13.73 24.13
N GLN A 101 -0.81 -13.22 22.90
CA GLN A 101 -1.51 -13.91 21.80
C GLN A 101 -0.87 -15.28 21.49
N ILE A 102 0.46 -15.36 21.52
CA ILE A 102 1.17 -16.62 21.34
C ILE A 102 0.86 -17.58 22.49
N LEU A 103 0.82 -17.05 23.71
CA LEU A 103 0.50 -17.86 24.91
C LEU A 103 -0.95 -18.40 24.88
N VAL A 104 -1.92 -17.59 24.43
CA VAL A 104 -3.31 -18.04 24.25
C VAL A 104 -3.38 -19.18 23.22
N GLN A 105 -2.61 -19.11 22.13
CA GLN A 105 -2.54 -20.17 21.13
C GLN A 105 -1.97 -21.47 21.74
N ASP A 106 -0.92 -21.35 22.54
CA ASP A 106 -0.33 -22.49 23.23
C ASP A 106 -1.31 -23.12 24.25
N PHE A 107 -2.04 -22.30 25.01
CA PHE A 107 -3.09 -22.79 25.90
C PHE A 107 -4.19 -23.51 25.13
N ASN A 108 -4.64 -22.96 23.98
CA ASN A 108 -5.58 -23.63 23.09
C ASN A 108 -5.07 -24.98 22.59
N GLU A 109 -3.79 -25.08 22.20
CA GLU A 109 -3.22 -26.35 21.75
C GLU A 109 -3.16 -27.36 22.90
N ILE A 110 -2.68 -26.96 24.10
CA ILE A 110 -2.60 -27.85 25.28
C ILE A 110 -3.97 -28.43 25.61
N ASP A 111 -5.02 -27.58 25.64
CA ASP A 111 -6.35 -28.02 26.06
C ASP A 111 -7.05 -28.88 25.00
N ARG A 112 -7.00 -28.54 23.72
CA ARG A 112 -7.57 -29.33 22.63
C ARG A 112 -6.97 -30.72 22.50
N TYR A 113 -5.68 -30.87 22.88
CA TYR A 113 -4.99 -32.13 22.83
C TYR A 113 -4.90 -32.82 24.18
N LEU A 114 -5.58 -32.30 25.21
CA LEU A 114 -5.59 -32.79 26.59
C LEU A 114 -4.18 -32.98 27.15
N GLY A 115 -3.25 -32.08 26.76
CA GLY A 115 -1.93 -32.02 27.35
C GLY A 115 -2.02 -31.73 28.86
N ASN A 116 -1.06 -32.23 29.64
CA ASN A 116 -0.98 -31.87 31.05
C ASN A 116 -0.26 -30.52 31.21
N PRO A 117 -0.98 -29.41 31.53
CA PRO A 117 -0.36 -28.10 31.60
C PRO A 117 0.79 -28.05 32.61
N ASN A 118 0.63 -28.73 33.76
CA ASN A 118 1.65 -28.71 34.80
C ASN A 118 2.96 -29.34 34.32
N SER A 119 2.91 -30.50 33.70
CA SER A 119 4.11 -31.21 33.21
C SER A 119 4.77 -30.45 32.06
N ILE A 120 3.99 -29.86 31.16
CA ILE A 120 4.51 -29.06 30.03
C ILE A 120 5.23 -27.81 30.51
N PHE A 121 4.63 -27.02 31.42
CA PHE A 121 5.24 -25.80 31.91
C PHE A 121 6.41 -26.06 32.86
N ASP A 122 6.37 -27.11 33.68
CA ASP A 122 7.50 -27.49 34.53
C ASP A 122 8.69 -27.95 33.69
N TYR A 123 8.45 -28.66 32.59
CA TYR A 123 9.50 -29.07 31.65
C TYR A 123 10.08 -27.89 30.85
N LEU A 124 9.23 -27.00 30.41
CA LEU A 124 9.67 -25.74 29.75
C LEU A 124 10.56 -24.90 30.68
N GLN A 125 10.16 -24.77 31.92
CA GLN A 125 11.00 -24.08 32.93
C GLN A 125 12.37 -24.75 33.07
N ALA A 126 12.40 -26.08 33.21
CA ALA A 126 13.65 -26.82 33.38
C ALA A 126 14.59 -26.68 32.16
N ILE A 127 14.06 -26.76 30.92
CA ILE A 127 14.86 -26.52 29.69
C ILE A 127 15.45 -25.12 29.71
N LYS A 128 14.67 -24.10 30.03
CA LYS A 128 15.12 -22.71 30.04
C LYS A 128 16.15 -22.45 31.16
N GLU A 129 16.06 -23.15 32.27
CA GLU A 129 17.08 -23.10 33.30
C GLU A 129 18.39 -23.72 32.80
N ILE A 130 18.34 -24.83 32.06
CA ILE A 130 19.52 -25.46 31.45
C ILE A 130 20.12 -24.61 30.34
N ASP A 131 19.32 -24.04 29.47
CA ASP A 131 19.77 -23.16 28.35
C ASP A 131 20.55 -21.93 28.87
N HIS A 132 20.21 -21.46 30.09
CA HIS A 132 20.85 -20.30 30.72
C HIS A 132 21.74 -20.67 31.90
N TRP A 133 22.16 -21.96 32.00
CA TRP A 133 23.11 -22.38 32.99
C TRP A 133 24.48 -21.73 32.72
N SER A 134 25.07 -21.12 33.75
CA SER A 134 26.36 -20.43 33.72
C SER A 134 27.22 -20.91 34.86
N LEU A 135 28.53 -20.96 34.65
CA LEU A 135 29.52 -21.22 35.71
C LEU A 135 29.74 -20.00 36.61
N GLU A 136 29.16 -18.84 36.26
CA GLU A 136 29.24 -17.64 37.10
C GLU A 136 28.36 -17.79 38.34
N THR A 137 28.83 -17.30 39.45
CA THR A 137 28.17 -17.41 40.78
C THR A 137 26.92 -16.54 40.88
N GLU A 138 26.77 -15.51 40.03
CA GLU A 138 25.57 -14.64 39.98
C GLU A 138 25.04 -14.51 38.55
N GLN A 139 23.78 -14.82 38.39
CA GLN A 139 23.03 -14.56 37.13
C GLN A 139 22.74 -13.06 36.99
N THR A 140 22.82 -12.54 35.76
CA THR A 140 22.40 -11.16 35.45
C THR A 140 20.92 -10.96 35.74
N ASP A 141 20.49 -9.73 36.03
CA ASP A 141 19.08 -9.41 36.31
C ASP A 141 18.18 -9.71 35.11
N LEU A 142 18.72 -9.63 33.88
CA LEU A 142 18.02 -10.01 32.66
C LEU A 142 17.68 -11.50 32.66
N VAL A 143 18.65 -12.35 32.96
CA VAL A 143 18.44 -13.83 33.01
C VAL A 143 17.49 -14.20 34.13
N LYS A 144 17.64 -13.58 35.32
CA LYS A 144 16.70 -13.80 36.44
C LYS A 144 15.26 -13.44 36.05
N SER A 145 15.08 -12.30 35.38
CA SER A 145 13.74 -11.86 34.91
C SER A 145 13.18 -12.79 33.84
N TYR A 146 14.01 -13.26 32.94
CA TYR A 146 13.63 -14.21 31.89
C TYR A 146 13.18 -15.55 32.49
N LEU A 147 13.94 -16.13 33.37
CA LEU A 147 13.58 -17.40 34.06
C LEU A 147 12.33 -17.25 34.93
N LYS A 148 12.14 -16.10 35.57
CA LYS A 148 10.94 -15.79 36.32
C LYS A 148 9.69 -15.81 35.46
N PHE A 149 9.74 -15.30 34.22
CA PHE A 149 8.63 -15.37 33.25
C PHE A 149 8.18 -16.81 33.01
N TRP A 150 9.14 -17.72 32.75
CA TRP A 150 8.83 -19.13 32.50
C TRP A 150 8.22 -19.83 33.71
N LYS A 151 8.66 -19.51 34.92
CA LYS A 151 8.05 -20.00 36.16
C LYS A 151 6.60 -19.54 36.36
N GLN A 152 6.27 -18.37 35.86
CA GLN A 152 4.93 -17.78 36.04
C GLN A 152 3.92 -18.32 35.03
N LEU A 153 4.30 -18.90 33.91
CA LEU A 153 3.38 -19.40 32.88
C LEU A 153 2.31 -20.36 33.44
N LYS A 154 2.73 -21.29 34.30
CA LYS A 154 1.84 -22.23 34.99
C LYS A 154 0.80 -21.50 35.86
N HIS A 155 1.22 -20.46 36.56
CA HIS A 155 0.34 -19.67 37.41
C HIS A 155 -0.61 -18.80 36.58
N TYR A 156 -0.15 -18.22 35.48
CA TYR A 156 -1.02 -17.52 34.53
C TYR A 156 -2.10 -18.43 33.98
N TYR A 157 -1.75 -19.62 33.51
CA TYR A 157 -2.71 -20.60 33.02
C TYR A 157 -3.79 -20.91 34.09
N ARG A 158 -3.36 -21.30 35.30
CA ARG A 158 -4.27 -21.67 36.38
C ARG A 158 -5.23 -20.56 36.78
N VAL A 159 -4.70 -19.35 37.08
CA VAL A 159 -5.55 -18.22 37.49
C VAL A 159 -6.50 -17.80 36.39
N PHE A 160 -6.05 -17.89 35.15
CA PHE A 160 -6.86 -17.57 33.98
C PHE A 160 -8.01 -18.57 33.78
N THR A 161 -7.72 -19.88 33.74
CA THR A 161 -8.72 -20.93 33.56
C THR A 161 -9.72 -20.99 34.71
N ASP A 162 -9.24 -20.90 35.96
CA ASP A 162 -10.12 -20.86 37.15
C ASP A 162 -11.11 -19.67 37.10
N SER A 163 -10.63 -18.48 36.68
CA SER A 163 -11.49 -17.31 36.51
C SER A 163 -12.55 -17.50 35.44
N LEU A 164 -12.20 -18.12 34.31
CA LEU A 164 -13.13 -18.37 33.21
C LEU A 164 -14.20 -19.42 33.56
N LEU A 165 -13.79 -20.50 34.20
CA LEU A 165 -14.70 -21.56 34.64
C LEU A 165 -15.73 -21.03 35.66
N ASN A 166 -15.30 -20.19 36.63
CA ASN A 166 -16.20 -19.58 37.58
C ASN A 166 -17.27 -18.69 36.93
N ASP A 167 -16.90 -18.02 35.80
CA ASP A 167 -17.81 -17.16 35.03
C ASP A 167 -18.62 -17.94 34.00
N LYS A 168 -18.45 -19.26 33.90
CA LYS A 168 -19.02 -20.14 32.85
C LYS A 168 -18.67 -19.68 31.44
N GLN A 169 -17.48 -19.23 31.24
CA GLN A 169 -16.93 -18.76 29.96
C GLN A 169 -15.67 -19.56 29.62
N GLY A 170 -15.30 -19.57 28.34
CA GLY A 170 -14.08 -20.23 27.92
C GLY A 170 -13.52 -19.71 26.60
N TYR A 171 -12.21 -19.87 26.43
CA TYR A 171 -11.60 -19.86 25.10
C TYR A 171 -11.77 -21.24 24.48
N GLN A 172 -11.60 -21.33 23.18
CA GLN A 172 -11.96 -22.56 22.42
C GLN A 172 -11.35 -23.84 23.00
N GLY A 173 -10.06 -23.85 23.37
CA GLY A 173 -9.40 -25.03 23.93
C GLY A 173 -10.02 -25.47 25.27
N LEU A 174 -10.30 -24.54 26.17
CA LEU A 174 -10.93 -24.82 27.44
C LEU A 174 -12.33 -25.41 27.27
N ILE A 175 -13.13 -24.86 26.35
CA ILE A 175 -14.45 -25.39 25.99
C ILE A 175 -14.37 -26.84 25.52
N TYR A 176 -13.36 -27.15 24.69
CA TYR A 176 -13.14 -28.54 24.23
C TYR A 176 -12.73 -29.48 25.34
N ARG A 177 -11.90 -29.06 26.28
CA ARG A 177 -11.50 -29.86 27.45
C ARG A 177 -12.70 -30.19 28.35
N GLU A 178 -13.48 -29.15 28.70
CA GLU A 178 -14.67 -29.29 29.53
C GLU A 178 -15.75 -30.19 28.89
N ALA A 179 -15.90 -30.07 27.56
CA ALA A 179 -16.83 -30.96 26.84
C ALA A 179 -16.43 -32.44 26.93
N VAL A 180 -15.13 -32.75 26.95
CA VAL A 180 -14.68 -34.15 27.20
C VAL A 180 -14.94 -34.60 28.64
N GLU A 181 -14.76 -33.71 29.61
CA GLU A 181 -15.07 -34.03 31.00
C GLU A 181 -16.57 -34.27 31.24
N ASN A 182 -17.42 -33.59 30.49
CA ASN A 182 -18.89 -33.73 30.53
C ASN A 182 -19.44 -34.88 29.62
N LEU A 183 -18.59 -35.59 28.89
CA LEU A 183 -19.00 -36.51 27.84
C LEU A 183 -19.89 -37.64 28.36
N GLU A 184 -19.55 -38.28 29.48
CA GLU A 184 -20.32 -39.38 30.06
C GLU A 184 -21.72 -38.89 30.44
N SER A 185 -21.83 -37.79 31.15
CA SER A 185 -23.09 -37.18 31.51
C SER A 185 -23.93 -36.75 30.28
N TYR A 186 -23.27 -36.28 29.21
CA TYR A 186 -23.96 -35.95 27.98
C TYR A 186 -24.59 -37.18 27.34
N ILE A 187 -23.86 -38.29 27.26
CA ILE A 187 -24.31 -39.55 26.67
C ILE A 187 -25.52 -40.07 27.45
N GLU A 188 -25.43 -40.09 28.79
CA GLU A 188 -26.52 -40.55 29.66
C GLU A 188 -27.82 -39.76 29.48
N ASN A 189 -27.70 -38.42 29.35
CA ASN A 189 -28.86 -37.52 29.23
C ASN A 189 -29.42 -37.40 27.80
N ASN A 190 -28.75 -37.95 26.76
CA ASN A 190 -29.16 -37.83 25.36
C ASN A 190 -29.22 -39.15 24.61
N THR A 191 -29.62 -40.24 25.31
CA THR A 191 -29.76 -41.60 24.76
C THR A 191 -30.73 -41.71 23.60
N ASN A 192 -31.66 -40.77 23.46
CA ASN A 192 -32.67 -40.72 22.39
C ASN A 192 -32.20 -39.94 21.15
N LYS A 193 -31.01 -39.33 21.18
CA LYS A 193 -30.49 -38.58 20.07
C LYS A 193 -29.51 -39.40 19.25
N THR A 194 -29.68 -39.41 17.93
CA THR A 194 -28.73 -40.04 16.99
C THR A 194 -27.89 -38.95 16.28
N HIS A 195 -26.61 -38.98 16.52
CA HIS A 195 -25.67 -37.97 15.95
C HIS A 195 -25.06 -38.47 14.64
N VAL A 196 -24.89 -37.60 13.66
CA VAL A 196 -24.27 -37.90 12.37
C VAL A 196 -23.08 -36.95 12.13
N PHE A 197 -21.91 -37.49 12.28
CA PHE A 197 -20.67 -36.74 11.98
C PHE A 197 -20.31 -36.87 10.51
N LEU A 198 -20.11 -35.74 9.81
CA LEU A 198 -20.10 -35.70 8.36
C LEU A 198 -18.89 -34.90 7.82
N GLY A 199 -18.00 -35.58 7.07
CA GLY A 199 -16.93 -34.93 6.33
C GLY A 199 -15.76 -34.39 7.15
N PHE A 200 -15.52 -34.95 8.30
CA PHE A 200 -14.34 -34.67 9.12
C PHE A 200 -13.08 -35.30 8.55
N ASN A 201 -11.92 -34.79 8.97
CA ASN A 201 -10.61 -35.35 8.58
C ASN A 201 -9.61 -35.31 9.75
N ALA A 202 -8.96 -34.16 9.93
CA ALA A 202 -8.06 -33.94 11.06
C ALA A 202 -8.88 -33.58 12.28
N LEU A 203 -8.89 -34.46 13.28
CA LEU A 203 -9.54 -34.22 14.54
C LEU A 203 -8.50 -33.94 15.62
N ASN A 204 -8.76 -32.98 16.47
CA ASN A 204 -7.98 -32.80 17.67
C ASN A 204 -8.32 -33.97 18.67
N LYS A 205 -7.58 -34.05 19.77
CA LYS A 205 -7.74 -35.13 20.72
C LYS A 205 -9.12 -35.14 21.39
N CYS A 206 -9.66 -33.93 21.72
CA CYS A 206 -10.98 -33.80 22.31
C CYS A 206 -12.09 -34.27 21.35
N GLU A 207 -12.08 -33.75 20.12
CA GLU A 207 -13.02 -34.18 19.07
C GLU A 207 -12.99 -35.72 18.87
N SER A 208 -11.77 -36.26 18.79
CA SER A 208 -11.60 -37.72 18.64
C SER A 208 -12.21 -38.53 19.77
N LEU A 209 -12.10 -38.08 21.03
CA LEU A 209 -12.68 -38.74 22.19
C LEU A 209 -14.20 -38.61 22.23
N ILE A 210 -14.72 -37.40 21.96
CA ILE A 210 -16.16 -37.13 21.91
C ILE A 210 -16.82 -38.02 20.86
N ILE A 211 -16.28 -38.06 19.64
CA ILE A 211 -16.85 -38.87 18.56
C ILE A 211 -16.75 -40.34 18.88
N GLN A 212 -15.63 -40.83 19.42
CA GLN A 212 -15.48 -42.23 19.79
C GLN A 212 -16.45 -42.64 20.93
N GLY A 213 -16.66 -41.79 21.94
CA GLY A 213 -17.61 -42.06 23.02
C GLY A 213 -19.03 -42.21 22.49
N LEU A 214 -19.48 -41.31 21.59
CA LEU A 214 -20.80 -41.41 20.98
C LEU A 214 -20.97 -42.59 20.00
N LEU A 215 -19.90 -42.96 19.29
CA LEU A 215 -19.90 -44.15 18.44
C LEU A 215 -19.95 -45.46 19.28
N GLN A 216 -19.26 -45.47 20.41
CA GLN A 216 -19.25 -46.64 21.30
C GLN A 216 -20.57 -46.88 22.04
N SER A 217 -21.32 -45.78 22.31
CA SER A 217 -22.67 -45.85 22.89
C SER A 217 -23.75 -46.11 21.84
N GLU A 218 -23.38 -46.44 20.60
CA GLU A 218 -24.27 -46.66 19.45
C GLU A 218 -25.23 -45.53 19.15
N SER A 219 -24.94 -44.31 19.64
CA SER A 219 -25.74 -43.08 19.45
C SER A 219 -25.24 -42.19 18.32
N ALA A 220 -24.31 -42.68 17.48
CA ALA A 220 -23.76 -41.89 16.39
C ALA A 220 -23.36 -42.72 15.16
N TYR A 221 -23.37 -42.00 14.02
CA TYR A 221 -22.77 -42.45 12.77
C TYR A 221 -21.62 -41.49 12.37
N ILE A 222 -20.59 -41.98 11.64
CA ILE A 222 -19.53 -41.17 11.08
C ILE A 222 -19.31 -41.46 9.60
N TYR A 223 -19.25 -40.42 8.78
CA TYR A 223 -19.04 -40.49 7.34
C TYR A 223 -17.82 -39.70 6.93
N TRP A 224 -16.82 -40.39 6.41
CA TRP A 224 -15.58 -39.80 5.95
C TRP A 224 -15.60 -39.50 4.45
N ASP A 225 -15.10 -38.33 4.04
CA ASP A 225 -15.02 -37.93 2.62
C ASP A 225 -13.63 -38.21 2.06
N ILE A 226 -13.32 -39.44 1.77
CA ILE A 226 -11.99 -39.90 1.32
C ILE A 226 -12.09 -40.83 0.11
N ASP A 227 -11.10 -40.78 -0.77
CA ASP A 227 -10.95 -41.72 -1.89
C ASP A 227 -10.04 -42.90 -1.52
N GLU A 228 -10.33 -44.03 -2.10
CA GLU A 228 -9.62 -45.29 -1.86
C GLU A 228 -8.13 -45.21 -2.23
N VAL A 229 -7.78 -44.45 -3.25
CA VAL A 229 -6.39 -44.19 -3.68
C VAL A 229 -5.56 -43.65 -2.53
N PHE A 230 -6.07 -42.66 -1.80
CA PHE A 230 -5.35 -42.00 -0.70
C PHE A 230 -5.30 -42.85 0.57
N LEU A 231 -6.22 -43.75 0.73
CA LEU A 231 -6.20 -44.75 1.85
C LEU A 231 -5.20 -45.87 1.60
N LYS A 232 -5.14 -46.41 0.38
CA LYS A 232 -4.22 -47.50 0.00
C LYS A 232 -2.77 -47.07 -0.01
N ASP A 233 -2.49 -45.87 -0.42
CA ASP A 233 -1.14 -45.29 -0.37
C ASP A 233 -0.80 -44.89 1.06
N LYS A 234 0.10 -45.61 1.70
CA LYS A 234 0.51 -45.40 3.10
C LYS A 234 1.29 -44.12 3.31
N ILE A 235 1.88 -43.56 2.23
CA ILE A 235 2.73 -42.39 2.31
C ILE A 235 1.96 -41.09 1.98
N HIS A 236 0.83 -41.23 1.29
CA HIS A 236 0.07 -40.07 0.83
C HIS A 236 -0.61 -39.30 2.00
N ASP A 237 -0.25 -38.02 2.18
CA ASP A 237 -0.68 -37.20 3.32
C ASP A 237 -2.20 -36.94 3.35
N ALA A 238 -2.89 -36.95 2.21
CA ALA A 238 -4.35 -36.78 2.18
C ALA A 238 -5.12 -37.87 2.95
N GLY A 239 -4.56 -39.10 3.05
CA GLY A 239 -5.13 -40.19 3.83
C GLY A 239 -4.62 -40.29 5.26
N LEU A 240 -3.66 -39.47 5.67
CA LEU A 240 -2.91 -39.60 6.92
C LEU A 240 -3.82 -39.77 8.15
N PHE A 241 -4.71 -38.82 8.38
CA PHE A 241 -5.55 -38.79 9.59
C PHE A 241 -6.57 -39.93 9.60
N ILE A 242 -7.19 -40.19 8.47
CA ILE A 242 -8.22 -41.25 8.38
C ILE A 242 -7.58 -42.62 8.56
N ARG A 243 -6.39 -42.90 8.00
CA ARG A 243 -5.60 -44.10 8.28
C ARG A 243 -5.30 -44.24 9.79
N GLN A 244 -4.86 -43.13 10.43
CA GLN A 244 -4.61 -43.11 11.86
C GLN A 244 -5.87 -43.40 12.69
N HIS A 245 -7.04 -42.89 12.28
CA HIS A 245 -8.30 -43.19 12.97
C HIS A 245 -8.70 -44.66 12.79
N ILE A 246 -8.59 -45.20 11.58
CA ILE A 246 -8.87 -46.63 11.30
C ILE A 246 -7.97 -47.52 12.15
N ASP A 247 -6.69 -47.21 12.26
CA ASP A 247 -5.75 -48.04 13.01
C ASP A 247 -5.91 -47.92 14.54
N LYS A 248 -6.24 -46.73 15.06
CA LYS A 248 -6.21 -46.46 16.50
C LYS A 248 -7.57 -46.56 17.19
N TRP A 249 -8.69 -46.36 16.46
CA TRP A 249 -10.00 -46.37 17.09
C TRP A 249 -10.53 -47.77 17.31
N ASN A 250 -10.95 -48.07 18.56
CA ASN A 250 -11.52 -49.37 18.90
C ASN A 250 -12.82 -49.63 18.15
N TYR A 251 -13.53 -48.57 17.72
CA TYR A 251 -14.74 -48.69 16.92
C TYR A 251 -14.48 -49.47 15.60
N PHE A 252 -13.39 -49.14 14.87
CA PHE A 252 -13.08 -49.79 13.61
C PHE A 252 -12.53 -51.24 13.73
N LYS A 253 -12.19 -51.65 14.94
CA LYS A 253 -11.89 -53.07 15.22
C LYS A 253 -13.13 -53.97 15.21
N LYS A 254 -14.29 -53.35 15.56
CA LYS A 254 -15.61 -54.05 15.59
C LYS A 254 -16.36 -53.82 14.28
N GLU A 255 -16.39 -52.59 13.78
CA GLU A 255 -17.07 -52.16 12.57
C GLU A 255 -16.05 -51.81 11.50
N PRO A 256 -15.78 -52.67 10.49
CA PRO A 256 -14.80 -52.40 9.44
C PRO A 256 -15.15 -51.13 8.66
N PHE A 257 -14.13 -50.37 8.29
CA PHE A 257 -14.29 -49.15 7.48
C PHE A 257 -14.84 -49.48 6.08
N LYS A 258 -16.04 -49.04 5.75
CA LYS A 258 -16.76 -49.38 4.51
C LYS A 258 -16.94 -48.18 3.56
N TRP A 259 -16.61 -46.96 4.00
CA TRP A 259 -16.94 -45.73 3.30
C TRP A 259 -15.75 -45.15 2.53
N ALA A 260 -15.17 -45.91 1.62
CA ALA A 260 -14.18 -45.41 0.69
C ALA A 260 -14.80 -45.21 -0.70
N LEU A 261 -14.49 -44.08 -1.31
CA LEU A 261 -14.98 -43.68 -2.64
C LEU A 261 -13.90 -43.96 -3.70
N SER A 262 -14.33 -44.19 -4.93
CA SER A 262 -13.42 -44.43 -6.07
C SER A 262 -13.78 -43.46 -7.20
N ASN A 263 -13.49 -42.19 -6.97
CA ASN A 263 -13.76 -41.10 -7.91
C ASN A 263 -12.48 -40.44 -8.46
N TYR A 264 -11.39 -40.44 -7.67
CA TYR A 264 -10.17 -39.77 -8.06
C TYR A 264 -9.55 -40.37 -9.33
N SER A 265 -9.53 -41.68 -9.47
CA SER A 265 -9.00 -42.40 -10.63
C SER A 265 -9.84 -42.24 -11.90
N LYS A 266 -11.05 -41.71 -11.86
CA LYS A 266 -11.87 -41.44 -13.05
C LYS A 266 -11.21 -40.39 -13.93
N LYS A 267 -11.39 -40.51 -15.26
CA LYS A 267 -10.83 -39.60 -16.23
C LYS A 267 -11.16 -38.15 -15.89
N LYS A 268 -10.15 -37.31 -15.79
CA LYS A 268 -10.24 -35.86 -15.49
C LYS A 268 -9.50 -35.05 -16.56
N ASN A 269 -9.96 -33.82 -16.77
CA ASN A 269 -9.27 -32.83 -17.57
C ASN A 269 -8.53 -31.88 -16.59
N ILE A 270 -7.22 -32.08 -16.42
CA ILE A 270 -6.40 -31.30 -15.48
C ILE A 270 -5.48 -30.38 -16.29
N ASN A 271 -5.61 -29.10 -16.08
CA ASN A 271 -4.81 -28.05 -16.71
C ASN A 271 -4.02 -27.31 -15.62
N VAL A 272 -2.70 -27.38 -15.70
CA VAL A 272 -1.77 -26.65 -14.83
C VAL A 272 -1.22 -25.46 -15.61
N ILE A 273 -1.44 -24.26 -15.12
CA ILE A 273 -1.22 -23.02 -15.86
C ILE A 273 -0.29 -22.11 -15.07
N GLY A 274 0.91 -21.91 -15.59
CA GLY A 274 1.81 -20.88 -15.07
C GLY A 274 1.41 -19.51 -15.54
N VAL A 275 1.20 -18.56 -14.65
CA VAL A 275 0.77 -17.19 -14.96
C VAL A 275 1.62 -16.18 -14.19
N PRO A 276 2.22 -15.18 -14.87
CA PRO A 276 3.02 -14.18 -14.17
C PRO A 276 2.13 -13.26 -13.32
N LYS A 277 2.54 -13.00 -12.08
CA LYS A 277 1.90 -12.13 -11.11
C LYS A 277 0.47 -12.56 -10.69
N LEU A 278 0.06 -12.11 -9.51
CA LEU A 278 -1.27 -12.41 -8.97
C LEU A 278 -2.41 -11.81 -9.80
N VAL A 279 -2.25 -10.56 -10.26
CA VAL A 279 -3.25 -9.89 -11.12
C VAL A 279 -3.38 -10.60 -12.48
N GLY A 280 -2.28 -11.15 -13.01
CA GLY A 280 -2.29 -11.99 -14.20
C GLY A 280 -3.19 -13.22 -14.02
N GLN A 281 -3.08 -13.91 -12.87
CA GLN A 281 -3.93 -15.04 -12.55
C GLN A 281 -5.42 -14.65 -12.50
N ALA A 282 -5.75 -13.52 -11.84
CA ALA A 282 -7.13 -13.04 -11.77
C ALA A 282 -7.73 -12.80 -13.17
N LYS A 283 -6.99 -12.14 -14.04
CA LYS A 283 -7.43 -11.89 -15.44
C LYS A 283 -7.54 -13.18 -16.25
N TYR A 284 -6.62 -14.13 -16.06
CA TYR A 284 -6.68 -15.42 -16.76
C TYR A 284 -7.86 -16.28 -16.28
N ILE A 285 -8.19 -16.23 -14.98
CA ILE A 285 -9.41 -16.84 -14.43
C ILE A 285 -10.65 -16.24 -15.13
N GLY A 286 -10.71 -14.93 -15.30
CA GLY A 286 -11.78 -14.28 -16.07
C GLY A 286 -11.92 -14.82 -17.50
N GLN A 287 -10.79 -15.10 -18.18
CA GLN A 287 -10.81 -15.71 -19.52
C GLN A 287 -11.29 -17.17 -19.49
N ILE A 288 -10.87 -17.96 -18.48
CA ILE A 288 -11.39 -19.33 -18.29
C ILE A 288 -12.91 -19.29 -18.09
N LEU A 289 -13.39 -18.41 -17.21
CA LEU A 289 -14.85 -18.25 -16.94
C LEU A 289 -15.62 -17.83 -18.18
N LYS A 290 -15.07 -16.90 -18.98
CA LYS A 290 -15.68 -16.50 -20.25
C LYS A 290 -15.82 -17.67 -21.21
N LYS A 291 -14.77 -18.50 -21.34
CA LYS A 291 -14.79 -19.70 -22.18
C LYS A 291 -15.82 -20.71 -21.67
N LEU A 292 -15.83 -21.00 -20.36
CA LEU A 292 -16.81 -21.92 -19.77
C LEU A 292 -18.24 -21.45 -19.98
N ASN A 293 -18.51 -20.16 -19.88
CA ASN A 293 -19.84 -19.59 -20.13
C ASN A 293 -20.28 -19.71 -21.60
N THR A 294 -19.36 -19.50 -22.57
CA THR A 294 -19.65 -19.69 -24.00
C THR A 294 -19.87 -21.16 -24.36
N ASP A 295 -19.21 -22.08 -23.70
CA ASP A 295 -19.34 -23.53 -23.93
C ASP A 295 -20.57 -24.13 -23.23
N ASN A 296 -21.51 -23.31 -22.73
CA ASN A 296 -22.74 -23.69 -22.00
C ASN A 296 -22.51 -24.57 -20.77
N HIS A 297 -21.36 -24.46 -20.12
CA HIS A 297 -21.13 -25.07 -18.82
C HIS A 297 -21.96 -24.35 -17.75
N HIS A 298 -22.68 -25.11 -16.93
CA HIS A 298 -23.42 -24.54 -15.81
C HIS A 298 -22.47 -23.99 -14.74
N LEU A 299 -22.35 -22.66 -14.63
CA LEU A 299 -21.44 -22.01 -13.69
C LEU A 299 -21.82 -22.29 -12.22
N LYS A 300 -23.07 -22.69 -11.93
CA LYS A 300 -23.50 -23.11 -10.58
C LYS A 300 -22.72 -24.33 -10.02
N ASP A 301 -22.17 -25.18 -10.90
CA ASP A 301 -21.34 -26.32 -10.54
C ASP A 301 -19.84 -26.03 -10.68
N THR A 302 -19.49 -24.72 -10.75
CA THR A 302 -18.12 -24.22 -10.89
C THR A 302 -17.69 -23.47 -9.63
N ALA A 303 -16.52 -23.82 -9.10
CA ALA A 303 -15.88 -23.11 -8.00
C ALA A 303 -14.55 -22.48 -8.41
N VAL A 304 -14.37 -21.22 -8.02
CA VAL A 304 -13.07 -20.54 -8.01
C VAL A 304 -12.57 -20.54 -6.57
N VAL A 305 -11.47 -21.24 -6.33
CA VAL A 305 -10.89 -21.42 -5.00
C VAL A 305 -9.60 -20.62 -4.90
N LEU A 306 -9.56 -19.72 -3.93
CA LEU A 306 -8.45 -18.82 -3.73
C LEU A 306 -7.44 -19.41 -2.77
N GLY A 307 -6.20 -19.61 -3.23
CA GLY A 307 -5.08 -19.94 -2.35
C GLY A 307 -4.63 -18.73 -1.52
N GLU A 308 -4.90 -17.52 -2.03
CA GLU A 308 -4.55 -16.27 -1.39
C GLU A 308 -5.74 -15.30 -1.44
N GLU A 309 -6.23 -14.90 -0.26
CA GLU A 309 -7.47 -14.09 -0.11
C GLU A 309 -7.36 -12.70 -0.76
N SER A 310 -6.15 -12.17 -0.87
CA SER A 310 -5.87 -10.87 -1.52
C SER A 310 -6.31 -10.82 -2.99
N LEU A 311 -6.48 -11.98 -3.63
CA LEU A 311 -6.97 -12.10 -5.01
C LEU A 311 -8.49 -11.86 -5.16
N LEU A 312 -9.26 -11.78 -4.08
CA LEU A 312 -10.71 -11.64 -4.17
C LEU A 312 -11.12 -10.44 -5.01
N ILE A 313 -10.65 -9.24 -4.67
CA ILE A 313 -11.01 -8.01 -5.41
C ILE A 313 -10.52 -8.04 -6.87
N PRO A 314 -9.27 -8.39 -7.20
CA PRO A 314 -8.83 -8.59 -8.58
C PRO A 314 -9.69 -9.57 -9.37
N ILE A 315 -10.13 -10.67 -8.77
CA ILE A 315 -10.98 -11.65 -9.44
C ILE A 315 -12.37 -11.10 -9.67
N LEU A 316 -13.02 -10.47 -8.69
CA LEU A 316 -14.33 -9.84 -8.85
C LEU A 316 -14.33 -8.83 -10.01
N ASN A 317 -13.26 -8.05 -10.16
CA ASN A 317 -13.08 -7.11 -11.27
C ASN A 317 -12.73 -7.79 -12.62
N SER A 318 -12.42 -9.07 -12.61
CA SER A 318 -12.05 -9.83 -13.81
C SER A 318 -13.17 -10.75 -14.30
N ILE A 319 -14.26 -10.86 -13.55
CA ILE A 319 -15.43 -11.65 -13.93
C ILE A 319 -16.09 -11.02 -15.17
N PRO A 320 -16.36 -11.82 -16.22
CA PRO A 320 -17.11 -11.34 -17.39
C PRO A 320 -18.50 -10.79 -17.00
N LYS A 321 -18.91 -9.69 -17.63
CA LYS A 321 -20.22 -9.05 -17.38
C LYS A 321 -21.43 -9.94 -17.69
N GLU A 322 -21.23 -10.94 -18.51
CA GLU A 322 -22.24 -11.92 -18.91
C GLU A 322 -22.56 -12.95 -17.79
N ILE A 323 -21.82 -12.91 -16.67
CA ILE A 323 -22.06 -13.77 -15.49
C ILE A 323 -22.85 -12.97 -14.46
N ASP A 324 -24.16 -13.18 -14.42
CA ASP A 324 -25.07 -12.38 -13.61
C ASP A 324 -25.08 -12.76 -12.12
N LYS A 325 -24.77 -14.04 -11.80
CA LYS A 325 -24.86 -14.56 -10.44
C LYS A 325 -23.53 -15.08 -9.93
N VAL A 326 -23.05 -14.47 -8.88
CA VAL A 326 -21.80 -14.84 -8.20
C VAL A 326 -22.06 -14.92 -6.70
N ASN A 327 -21.66 -16.00 -6.09
CA ASN A 327 -21.70 -16.17 -4.65
C ASN A 327 -20.28 -16.19 -4.07
N VAL A 328 -19.97 -15.21 -3.25
CA VAL A 328 -18.68 -15.08 -2.55
C VAL A 328 -18.86 -15.49 -1.11
N THR A 329 -18.06 -16.45 -0.66
CA THR A 329 -18.22 -17.02 0.69
C THR A 329 -17.14 -16.63 1.66
N MET A 330 -16.04 -16.12 1.16
CA MET A 330 -15.02 -15.52 1.99
C MET A 330 -15.37 -14.05 2.24
N GLY A 331 -15.20 -13.59 3.46
CA GLY A 331 -15.37 -12.18 3.79
C GLY A 331 -14.22 -11.35 3.20
N LEU A 332 -14.51 -10.10 2.84
CA LEU A 332 -13.47 -9.13 2.54
C LEU A 332 -12.90 -8.59 3.86
N PRO A 333 -11.61 -8.82 4.19
CA PRO A 333 -11.02 -8.26 5.39
C PRO A 333 -11.15 -6.74 5.45
N LEU A 334 -11.62 -6.20 6.57
CA LEU A 334 -11.87 -4.75 6.73
C LEU A 334 -10.63 -3.89 6.48
N LYS A 335 -9.44 -4.44 6.66
CA LYS A 335 -8.17 -3.74 6.36
C LYS A 335 -8.01 -3.34 4.89
N PHE A 336 -8.75 -3.95 3.96
CA PHE A 336 -8.74 -3.60 2.52
C PHE A 336 -9.81 -2.58 2.13
N VAL A 337 -10.67 -2.20 3.06
CA VAL A 337 -11.69 -1.18 2.84
C VAL A 337 -11.04 0.22 2.91
N PRO A 338 -11.38 1.15 1.99
CA PRO A 338 -10.77 2.49 1.99
C PRO A 338 -10.81 3.21 3.35
N LEU A 339 -11.90 3.05 4.08
CA LEU A 339 -12.09 3.68 5.40
C LEU A 339 -11.02 3.26 6.44
N ALA A 340 -10.41 2.08 6.29
CA ALA A 340 -9.30 1.64 7.15
C ALA A 340 -8.10 2.58 7.04
N SER A 341 -7.75 3.02 5.83
CA SER A 341 -6.62 3.93 5.62
C SER A 341 -6.83 5.29 6.27
N LEU A 342 -8.07 5.80 6.31
CA LEU A 342 -8.41 7.04 7.00
C LEU A 342 -8.10 6.95 8.50
N PHE A 343 -8.59 5.90 9.16
CA PHE A 343 -8.37 5.74 10.60
C PHE A 343 -6.92 5.43 10.93
N ASP A 344 -6.23 4.64 10.10
CA ASP A 344 -4.80 4.38 10.26
C ASP A 344 -3.97 5.66 10.22
N GLN A 345 -4.28 6.58 9.28
CA GLN A 345 -3.62 7.87 9.19
C GLN A 345 -3.95 8.76 10.40
N LEU A 346 -5.22 8.81 10.83
CA LEU A 346 -5.61 9.54 12.03
C LEU A 346 -4.88 9.03 13.29
N PHE A 347 -4.81 7.72 13.48
CA PHE A 347 -4.03 7.15 14.58
C PHE A 347 -2.54 7.49 14.44
N SER A 348 -1.98 7.45 13.23
CA SER A 348 -0.56 7.74 12.99
C SER A 348 -0.15 9.14 13.42
N ILE A 349 -0.97 10.15 13.09
CA ILE A 349 -0.67 11.54 13.47
C ILE A 349 -0.81 11.77 14.99
N HIS A 350 -1.77 11.11 15.64
CA HIS A 350 -2.03 11.31 17.07
C HIS A 350 -1.14 10.48 18.00
N LYS A 351 -0.53 9.40 17.51
CA LYS A 351 0.49 8.63 18.27
C LYS A 351 1.70 9.48 18.62
N LYS A 352 2.10 10.41 17.76
CA LYS A 352 3.25 11.30 17.96
C LYS A 352 2.98 12.37 19.03
N ASN A 353 1.71 12.61 19.39
CA ASN A 353 1.23 13.64 20.32
C ASN A 353 1.84 15.03 20.07
N ASN A 354 2.08 15.38 18.81
CA ASN A 354 2.63 16.65 18.37
C ASN A 354 1.51 17.70 18.22
N ALA A 355 1.80 18.95 18.50
CA ALA A 355 0.88 20.07 18.24
C ALA A 355 0.83 20.47 16.76
N THR A 356 1.80 20.02 15.96
CA THR A 356 1.94 20.33 14.54
C THR A 356 1.85 19.06 13.71
N PHE A 357 1.24 19.17 12.55
CA PHE A 357 1.04 18.10 11.59
C PHE A 357 1.87 18.36 10.33
N TYR A 358 2.49 17.33 9.80
CA TYR A 358 3.19 17.39 8.53
C TYR A 358 2.18 17.53 7.38
N PHE A 359 2.46 18.42 6.44
CA PHE A 359 1.48 18.80 5.43
C PHE A 359 0.96 17.64 4.57
N ARG A 360 1.81 16.64 4.24
CA ARG A 360 1.37 15.47 3.46
C ARG A 360 0.41 14.60 4.26
N ASP A 361 0.73 14.30 5.51
CA ASP A 361 -0.16 13.52 6.38
C ASP A 361 -1.54 14.21 6.48
N LEU A 362 -1.54 15.54 6.53
CA LEU A 362 -2.74 16.34 6.60
C LEU A 362 -3.53 16.33 5.27
N ILE A 363 -2.84 16.51 4.14
CA ILE A 363 -3.46 16.46 2.81
C ILE A 363 -4.05 15.08 2.57
N ASP A 364 -3.30 14.01 2.84
CA ASP A 364 -3.75 12.62 2.67
C ASP A 364 -5.03 12.33 3.46
N ILE A 365 -5.17 12.89 4.67
CA ILE A 365 -6.39 12.75 5.48
C ILE A 365 -7.54 13.59 4.90
N VAL A 366 -7.31 14.88 4.65
CA VAL A 366 -8.37 15.81 4.24
C VAL A 366 -8.90 15.47 2.84
N PHE A 367 -8.05 15.02 1.93
CA PHE A 367 -8.42 14.58 0.57
C PHE A 367 -8.86 13.12 0.50
N HIS A 368 -8.98 12.43 1.65
CA HIS A 368 -9.44 11.05 1.63
C HIS A 368 -10.84 10.93 1.00
N PRO A 369 -11.08 9.99 0.06
CA PRO A 369 -12.35 9.89 -0.67
C PRO A 369 -13.59 9.84 0.23
N SER A 370 -13.50 9.17 1.38
CA SER A 370 -14.61 9.09 2.35
C SER A 370 -14.96 10.43 3.03
N LEU A 371 -14.09 11.44 2.95
CA LEU A 371 -14.31 12.77 3.52
C LEU A 371 -14.69 13.82 2.48
N HIS A 372 -14.61 13.48 1.19
CA HIS A 372 -14.80 14.43 0.11
C HIS A 372 -16.13 15.19 0.21
N SER A 373 -17.24 14.50 0.51
CA SER A 373 -18.55 15.10 0.68
C SER A 373 -18.66 16.09 1.84
N LEU A 374 -17.75 16.01 2.82
CA LEU A 374 -17.69 16.93 3.96
C LEU A 374 -16.96 18.24 3.62
N PHE A 375 -16.04 18.22 2.64
CA PHE A 375 -15.20 19.35 2.25
C PHE A 375 -15.54 19.94 0.89
N ALA A 376 -16.29 19.25 0.06
CA ALA A 376 -16.72 19.72 -1.26
C ALA A 376 -18.24 19.63 -1.40
N THR A 377 -18.86 20.75 -1.76
CA THR A 377 -20.27 20.86 -2.12
C THR A 377 -20.39 21.28 -3.58
N GLU A 378 -21.61 21.28 -4.17
CA GLU A 378 -21.82 21.74 -5.55
C GLU A 378 -21.32 23.17 -5.82
N HIS A 379 -21.22 23.99 -4.80
CA HIS A 379 -20.89 25.42 -4.92
C HIS A 379 -19.52 25.80 -4.30
N CYS A 380 -18.93 24.96 -3.46
CA CYS A 380 -17.72 25.27 -2.73
C CYS A 380 -16.80 24.05 -2.65
N ASN A 381 -15.51 24.27 -2.91
CA ASN A 381 -14.48 23.25 -2.76
C ASN A 381 -13.41 23.71 -1.75
N TYR A 382 -13.68 23.47 -0.47
CA TYR A 382 -12.78 23.86 0.62
C TYR A 382 -11.44 23.11 0.60
N LEU A 383 -11.36 21.97 -0.11
CA LEU A 383 -10.11 21.23 -0.30
C LEU A 383 -9.10 22.05 -1.09
N HIS A 384 -9.57 22.72 -2.15
CA HIS A 384 -8.71 23.56 -2.97
C HIS A 384 -8.15 24.73 -2.16
N ASP A 385 -8.96 25.37 -1.33
CA ASP A 385 -8.52 26.52 -0.51
C ASP A 385 -7.44 26.14 0.49
N ILE A 386 -7.60 24.97 1.15
CA ILE A 386 -6.63 24.44 2.10
C ILE A 386 -5.31 24.10 1.39
N SER A 387 -5.36 23.38 0.28
CA SER A 387 -4.13 22.98 -0.44
C SER A 387 -3.41 24.20 -1.04
N TYR A 388 -4.15 25.11 -1.65
CA TYR A 388 -3.59 26.37 -2.20
C TYR A 388 -2.89 27.20 -1.12
N TYR A 389 -3.50 27.33 0.06
CA TYR A 389 -2.87 28.07 1.16
C TYR A 389 -1.59 27.42 1.65
N ILE A 390 -1.59 26.11 1.83
CA ILE A 390 -0.42 25.35 2.25
C ILE A 390 0.74 25.57 1.26
N GLN A 391 0.45 25.50 -0.03
CA GLN A 391 1.44 25.71 -1.09
C GLN A 391 1.92 27.16 -1.19
N LYS A 392 0.98 28.10 -1.25
CA LYS A 392 1.30 29.54 -1.37
C LYS A 392 2.18 30.06 -0.24
N ASN A 393 2.01 29.52 0.97
CA ASN A 393 2.79 29.93 2.14
C ASN A 393 3.93 28.97 2.48
N ASN A 394 4.15 27.94 1.66
CA ASN A 394 5.20 26.93 1.84
C ASN A 394 5.22 26.29 3.24
N LEU A 395 4.04 25.86 3.72
CA LEU A 395 3.87 25.36 5.07
C LEU A 395 4.20 23.87 5.14
N VAL A 396 5.34 23.49 5.67
CA VAL A 396 5.74 22.09 5.86
C VAL A 396 5.07 21.47 7.08
N TYR A 397 4.87 22.25 8.15
CA TYR A 397 4.17 21.86 9.37
C TYR A 397 3.08 22.87 9.71
N LEU A 398 1.90 22.36 10.04
CA LEU A 398 0.72 23.20 10.35
C LEU A 398 0.12 22.81 11.71
N THR A 399 -0.49 23.80 12.36
CA THR A 399 -1.35 23.59 13.53
C THR A 399 -2.82 23.56 13.13
N LEU A 400 -3.69 23.06 14.01
CA LEU A 400 -5.14 23.18 13.82
C LEU A 400 -5.59 24.64 13.68
N HIS A 401 -4.88 25.58 14.35
CA HIS A 401 -5.16 27.01 14.25
C HIS A 401 -4.90 27.55 12.82
N ASP A 402 -3.83 27.12 12.19
CA ASP A 402 -3.50 27.53 10.82
C ASP A 402 -4.54 27.00 9.82
N LEU A 403 -4.99 25.77 9.99
CA LEU A 403 -6.06 25.20 9.17
C LEU A 403 -7.38 25.97 9.32
N LYS A 404 -7.76 26.36 10.55
CA LYS A 404 -8.98 27.12 10.80
C LYS A 404 -8.94 28.56 10.27
N LYS A 405 -7.77 29.15 10.08
CA LYS A 405 -7.66 30.49 9.45
C LYS A 405 -8.09 30.47 7.98
N VAL A 406 -7.89 29.37 7.30
CA VAL A 406 -8.10 29.26 5.85
C VAL A 406 -9.41 28.57 5.52
N ALA A 407 -9.71 27.51 6.25
CA ALA A 407 -10.91 26.73 6.04
C ALA A 407 -12.17 27.53 6.41
N HIS A 408 -13.21 27.39 5.63
CA HIS A 408 -14.52 27.97 5.94
C HIS A 408 -15.06 27.44 7.28
N LYS A 409 -15.84 28.26 7.96
CA LYS A 409 -16.38 27.96 9.31
C LYS A 409 -17.18 26.65 9.35
N ASP A 410 -17.82 26.27 8.27
CA ASP A 410 -18.64 25.04 8.16
C ASP A 410 -17.84 23.78 8.38
N VAL A 411 -16.55 23.78 8.05
CA VAL A 411 -15.66 22.61 8.21
C VAL A 411 -14.82 22.65 9.49
N HIS A 412 -14.95 23.72 10.30
CA HIS A 412 -14.15 23.86 11.54
C HIS A 412 -14.38 22.74 12.55
N ASP A 413 -15.61 22.25 12.68
CA ASP A 413 -15.94 21.16 13.62
C ASP A 413 -15.33 19.83 13.15
N ILE A 414 -15.31 19.59 11.83
CA ILE A 414 -14.70 18.41 11.24
C ILE A 414 -13.19 18.44 11.43
N LEU A 415 -12.55 19.58 11.13
CA LEU A 415 -11.13 19.80 11.38
C LEU A 415 -10.77 19.64 12.86
N TYR A 416 -11.63 20.12 13.76
CA TYR A 416 -11.43 19.94 15.20
C TYR A 416 -11.48 18.46 15.60
N LEU A 417 -12.43 17.68 15.09
CA LEU A 417 -12.53 16.25 15.37
C LEU A 417 -11.29 15.49 14.93
N MET A 418 -10.73 15.84 13.75
CA MET A 418 -9.60 15.13 13.17
C MET A 418 -8.25 15.57 13.74
N PHE A 419 -8.04 16.88 13.93
CA PHE A 419 -6.72 17.45 14.20
C PHE A 419 -6.53 18.05 15.59
N ASN A 420 -7.57 18.16 16.42
CA ASN A 420 -7.33 18.52 17.82
C ASN A 420 -6.69 17.36 18.59
N SER A 421 -5.74 17.61 19.48
CA SER A 421 -5.03 16.58 20.22
C SER A 421 -5.98 15.59 20.90
N TRP A 422 -5.66 14.30 20.81
CA TRP A 422 -6.34 13.23 21.55
C TRP A 422 -5.76 13.03 22.95
N GLU A 423 -4.82 13.88 23.38
CA GLU A 423 -4.20 13.88 24.72
C GLU A 423 -3.62 12.52 25.13
N ASN A 424 -3.26 11.69 24.17
CA ASN A 424 -2.89 10.29 24.37
C ASN A 424 -3.94 9.47 25.15
N LYS A 425 -5.23 9.85 25.09
CA LYS A 425 -6.35 9.16 25.76
C LYS A 425 -7.19 8.38 24.75
N SER A 426 -7.33 7.08 24.99
CA SER A 426 -8.12 6.17 24.15
C SER A 426 -9.61 6.54 24.09
N GLU A 427 -10.19 7.01 25.17
CA GLU A 427 -11.60 7.41 25.26
C GLU A 427 -11.90 8.58 24.32
N ILE A 428 -11.04 9.61 24.32
CA ILE A 428 -11.18 10.78 23.42
C ILE A 428 -11.08 10.31 21.95
N ALA A 429 -10.12 9.45 21.64
CA ALA A 429 -9.93 8.91 20.30
C ALA A 429 -11.19 8.17 19.82
N LEU A 430 -11.73 7.26 20.62
CA LEU A 430 -12.91 6.47 20.31
C LEU A 430 -14.14 7.33 20.05
N HIS A 431 -14.43 8.29 20.94
CA HIS A 431 -15.57 9.20 20.78
C HIS A 431 -15.47 10.06 19.51
N ARG A 432 -14.26 10.52 19.17
CA ARG A 432 -14.05 11.32 17.95
C ARG A 432 -14.18 10.48 16.68
N CYS A 433 -13.63 9.25 16.67
CA CYS A 433 -13.82 8.34 15.55
C CYS A 433 -15.30 8.01 15.32
N LEU A 434 -16.05 7.70 16.36
CA LEU A 434 -17.50 7.45 16.28
C LEU A 434 -18.27 8.66 15.75
N LYS A 435 -17.95 9.88 16.25
CA LYS A 435 -18.58 11.11 15.79
C LYS A 435 -18.24 11.42 14.33
N LEU A 436 -17.00 11.16 13.89
CA LEU A 436 -16.59 11.32 12.51
C LEU A 436 -17.39 10.38 11.57
N ILE A 437 -17.57 9.11 11.96
CA ILE A 437 -18.39 8.15 11.21
C ILE A 437 -19.85 8.65 11.07
N GLN A 438 -20.41 9.19 12.16
CA GLN A 438 -21.77 9.76 12.13
C GLN A 438 -21.88 10.94 11.15
N LEU A 439 -20.90 11.85 11.15
CA LEU A 439 -20.87 13.00 10.25
C LEU A 439 -20.74 12.56 8.79
N ILE A 440 -19.87 11.58 8.50
CA ILE A 440 -19.74 11.01 7.16
C ILE A 440 -21.10 10.45 6.72
N LYS A 441 -21.76 9.64 7.57
CA LYS A 441 -23.06 9.04 7.26
C LYS A 441 -24.14 10.07 6.92
N ILE A 442 -24.21 11.19 7.64
CA ILE A 442 -25.25 12.22 7.46
C ILE A 442 -25.06 12.97 6.16
N ASN A 443 -23.82 13.26 5.77
CA ASN A 443 -23.49 14.11 4.62
C ASN A 443 -23.19 13.34 3.33
N PHE A 444 -23.32 12.02 3.34
CA PHE A 444 -22.88 11.17 2.24
C PHE A 444 -24.07 10.58 1.50
N ASN A 445 -24.18 10.88 0.19
CA ASN A 445 -25.07 10.16 -0.74
C ASN A 445 -24.42 8.82 -1.10
N ALA A 446 -24.30 7.94 -0.09
CA ALA A 446 -23.51 6.73 -0.17
C ALA A 446 -24.18 5.64 -1.00
N SER A 447 -23.39 4.90 -1.75
CA SER A 447 -23.80 3.59 -2.26
C SER A 447 -24.09 2.63 -1.10
N SER A 448 -24.88 1.59 -1.32
CA SER A 448 -25.22 0.61 -0.29
C SER A 448 -23.98 -0.06 0.33
N ILE A 449 -22.91 -0.22 -0.45
CA ILE A 449 -21.66 -0.84 0.01
C ILE A 449 -20.86 0.08 0.95
N GLU A 450 -20.84 1.37 0.68
CA GLU A 450 -20.16 2.36 1.53
C GLU A 450 -20.86 2.55 2.87
N LEU A 451 -22.19 2.44 2.89
CA LEU A 451 -22.96 2.41 4.13
C LEU A 451 -22.64 1.18 4.98
N GLU A 452 -22.41 0.02 4.35
CA GLU A 452 -21.98 -1.19 5.06
C GLU A 452 -20.57 -1.01 5.63
N TYR A 453 -19.65 -0.35 4.92
CA TYR A 453 -18.34 -0.01 5.46
C TYR A 453 -18.44 0.86 6.71
N LEU A 454 -19.23 1.92 6.65
CA LEU A 454 -19.46 2.79 7.81
C LEU A 454 -20.09 2.05 8.99
N TYR A 455 -21.05 1.15 8.71
CA TYR A 455 -21.70 0.33 9.74
C TYR A 455 -20.69 -0.61 10.43
N ARG A 456 -19.83 -1.28 9.67
CA ARG A 456 -18.81 -2.19 10.23
C ARG A 456 -17.78 -1.45 11.07
N PHE A 457 -17.29 -0.31 10.59
CA PHE A 457 -16.39 0.52 11.41
C PHE A 457 -17.06 1.10 12.65
N HIS A 458 -18.32 1.50 12.55
CA HIS A 458 -19.11 1.91 13.73
C HIS A 458 -19.22 0.78 14.75
N THR A 459 -19.50 -0.42 14.31
CA THR A 459 -19.58 -1.61 15.19
C THR A 459 -18.23 -1.89 15.83
N LEU A 460 -17.13 -1.86 15.06
CA LEU A 460 -15.76 -2.07 15.54
C LEU A 460 -15.37 -1.04 16.62
N PHE A 461 -15.63 0.25 16.39
CA PHE A 461 -15.34 1.27 17.38
C PHE A 461 -16.21 1.19 18.63
N ASN A 462 -17.48 0.79 18.50
CA ASN A 462 -18.33 0.51 19.67
C ASN A 462 -17.82 -0.69 20.48
N GLN A 463 -17.37 -1.75 19.83
CA GLN A 463 -16.74 -2.89 20.49
C GLN A 463 -15.48 -2.47 21.26
N LEU A 464 -14.62 -1.62 20.64
CA LEU A 464 -13.46 -1.05 21.33
C LEU A 464 -13.84 -0.19 22.53
N LEU A 465 -14.92 0.58 22.42
CA LEU A 465 -15.44 1.42 23.52
C LEU A 465 -15.97 0.54 24.65
N GLU A 466 -16.70 -0.53 24.35
CA GLU A 466 -17.19 -1.51 25.33
C GLU A 466 -16.02 -2.21 26.05
N LEU A 467 -15.02 -2.68 25.31
CA LEU A 467 -13.80 -3.27 25.87
C LEU A 467 -13.07 -2.27 26.78
N ASN A 468 -12.94 -1.02 26.35
CA ASN A 468 -12.30 0.02 27.16
C ASN A 468 -13.08 0.36 28.44
N THR A 469 -14.41 0.38 28.35
CA THR A 469 -15.30 0.66 29.50
C THR A 469 -15.27 -0.51 30.50
N THR A 470 -15.30 -1.75 29.99
CA THR A 470 -15.34 -2.97 30.82
C THR A 470 -14.01 -3.23 31.52
N TYR A 471 -12.90 -3.11 30.82
CA TYR A 471 -11.59 -3.53 31.32
C TYR A 471 -10.70 -2.36 31.78
N GLN A 472 -10.89 -1.17 31.24
CA GLN A 472 -10.12 0.06 31.58
C GLN A 472 -8.59 -0.06 31.38
N HIS A 473 -8.13 -0.94 30.50
CA HIS A 473 -6.72 -1.19 30.26
C HIS A 473 -6.15 -0.45 29.04
N LEU A 474 -7.01 0.09 28.17
CA LEU A 474 -6.60 0.88 27.01
C LEU A 474 -6.44 2.34 27.41
N THR A 475 -5.32 2.67 28.02
CA THR A 475 -5.06 4.03 28.53
C THR A 475 -4.39 4.93 27.51
N SER A 476 -3.66 4.35 26.54
CA SER A 476 -2.87 5.07 25.53
C SER A 476 -3.41 4.87 24.12
N ILE A 477 -3.11 5.82 23.20
CA ILE A 477 -3.44 5.68 21.78
C ILE A 477 -2.68 4.50 21.16
N ASN A 478 -1.45 4.23 21.59
CA ASN A 478 -0.68 3.09 21.08
C ASN A 478 -1.34 1.75 21.46
N GLY A 479 -1.79 1.60 22.70
CA GLY A 479 -2.52 0.41 23.13
C GLY A 479 -3.84 0.24 22.39
N LEU A 480 -4.60 1.33 22.25
CA LEU A 480 -5.85 1.33 21.48
C LEU A 480 -5.62 0.93 20.02
N TYR A 481 -4.63 1.53 19.36
CA TYR A 481 -4.32 1.24 17.95
C TYR A 481 -3.91 -0.22 17.72
N LYS A 482 -3.23 -0.84 18.68
CA LYS A 482 -2.85 -2.24 18.58
C LYS A 482 -4.07 -3.15 18.59
N VAL A 483 -5.01 -2.93 19.51
CA VAL A 483 -6.26 -3.70 19.57
C VAL A 483 -7.14 -3.41 18.34
N TYR A 484 -7.20 -2.14 17.91
CA TYR A 484 -7.88 -1.77 16.67
C TYR A 484 -7.34 -2.56 15.46
N ASN A 485 -6.01 -2.64 15.29
CA ASN A 485 -5.41 -3.41 14.21
C ASN A 485 -5.68 -4.91 14.31
N ASP A 486 -5.64 -5.48 15.52
CA ASP A 486 -5.95 -6.89 15.73
C ASP A 486 -7.41 -7.21 15.35
N LEU A 487 -8.35 -6.34 15.73
CA LEU A 487 -9.75 -6.49 15.29
C LEU A 487 -9.90 -6.28 13.79
N LEU A 488 -9.29 -5.25 13.23
CA LEU A 488 -9.36 -4.92 11.81
C LEU A 488 -8.84 -6.06 10.90
N GLN A 489 -7.85 -6.84 11.37
CA GLN A 489 -7.31 -7.98 10.63
C GLN A 489 -8.24 -9.19 10.66
N ASN A 490 -9.01 -9.37 11.72
CA ASN A 490 -9.85 -10.53 11.95
C ASN A 490 -11.31 -10.30 11.53
N GLU A 491 -11.76 -9.04 11.48
CA GLU A 491 -13.10 -8.70 11.02
C GLU A 491 -13.19 -8.70 9.50
N THR A 492 -14.30 -9.26 9.00
CA THR A 492 -14.56 -9.37 7.57
C THR A 492 -15.93 -8.76 7.23
N LEU A 493 -16.01 -8.24 6.01
CA LEU A 493 -17.27 -7.88 5.38
C LEU A 493 -17.79 -9.09 4.64
N ASP A 494 -18.90 -9.65 5.13
CA ASP A 494 -19.51 -10.82 4.53
C ASP A 494 -20.43 -10.42 3.38
N PHE A 495 -20.24 -11.06 2.24
CA PHE A 495 -21.13 -10.88 1.10
C PHE A 495 -22.41 -11.70 1.31
N LYS A 496 -23.54 -11.03 1.30
CA LYS A 496 -24.85 -11.73 1.34
C LYS A 496 -25.23 -12.13 -0.08
N GLY A 497 -25.22 -13.41 -0.37
CA GLY A 497 -25.65 -14.00 -1.64
C GLY A 497 -26.48 -15.25 -1.43
N GLU A 498 -27.12 -15.74 -2.50
CA GLU A 498 -27.81 -17.04 -2.48
C GLU A 498 -26.77 -18.16 -2.56
N PRO A 499 -26.52 -18.91 -1.47
CA PRO A 499 -25.42 -19.89 -1.40
C PRO A 499 -25.46 -20.99 -2.45
N LEU A 500 -26.62 -21.24 -3.05
CA LEU A 500 -26.88 -22.34 -3.97
C LEU A 500 -26.93 -21.91 -5.45
N GLU A 501 -26.77 -20.62 -5.74
CA GLU A 501 -26.88 -20.08 -7.09
C GLU A 501 -25.57 -19.47 -7.61
N GLY A 502 -25.38 -19.56 -8.93
CA GLY A 502 -24.29 -18.91 -9.64
C GLY A 502 -22.88 -19.49 -9.39
N LEU A 503 -21.89 -18.74 -9.88
CA LEU A 503 -20.49 -19.04 -9.71
C LEU A 503 -20.09 -18.97 -8.23
N GLN A 504 -19.38 -19.97 -7.73
CA GLN A 504 -18.95 -20.01 -6.33
C GLN A 504 -17.50 -19.53 -6.21
N ILE A 505 -17.24 -18.49 -5.40
CA ILE A 505 -15.87 -17.99 -5.09
C ILE A 505 -15.63 -18.20 -3.59
N MET A 506 -14.54 -18.91 -3.25
CA MET A 506 -14.29 -19.34 -1.87
C MET A 506 -12.80 -19.53 -1.61
N GLY A 507 -12.40 -19.53 -0.34
CA GLY A 507 -11.10 -20.01 0.10
C GLY A 507 -11.04 -21.54 0.15
N MET A 508 -9.83 -22.08 0.36
CA MET A 508 -9.62 -23.54 0.39
C MET A 508 -10.42 -24.23 1.52
N LEU A 509 -10.49 -23.61 2.69
CA LEU A 509 -11.16 -24.20 3.85
C LEU A 509 -12.69 -24.12 3.77
N GLU A 510 -13.24 -23.14 3.06
CA GLU A 510 -14.70 -23.02 2.83
C GLU A 510 -15.22 -24.08 1.86
N SER A 511 -14.35 -24.74 1.09
CA SER A 511 -14.71 -25.82 0.16
C SER A 511 -15.03 -27.14 0.87
N ARG A 512 -14.90 -27.23 2.19
CA ARG A 512 -15.14 -28.45 2.97
C ARG A 512 -16.51 -29.05 2.70
N VAL A 513 -16.52 -30.35 2.39
CA VAL A 513 -17.74 -31.14 2.15
C VAL A 513 -18.50 -30.75 0.86
N LEU A 514 -18.06 -29.74 0.12
CA LEU A 514 -18.69 -29.26 -1.11
C LEU A 514 -18.03 -29.88 -2.35
N ASP A 515 -18.86 -30.26 -3.33
CA ASP A 515 -18.43 -30.89 -4.57
C ASP A 515 -18.80 -30.03 -5.79
N PHE A 516 -17.86 -29.89 -6.74
CA PHE A 516 -18.04 -29.10 -7.96
C PHE A 516 -17.59 -29.92 -9.18
N GLU A 517 -18.25 -29.71 -10.32
CA GLU A 517 -17.85 -30.35 -11.58
C GLU A 517 -16.60 -29.69 -12.17
N THR A 518 -16.51 -28.36 -12.05
CA THR A 518 -15.36 -27.58 -12.49
C THR A 518 -14.75 -26.83 -11.31
N VAL A 519 -13.44 -26.98 -11.13
CA VAL A 519 -12.70 -26.34 -10.06
C VAL A 519 -11.54 -25.55 -10.65
N ILE A 520 -11.42 -24.28 -10.27
CA ILE A 520 -10.34 -23.37 -10.64
C ILE A 520 -9.64 -22.96 -9.35
N ILE A 521 -8.37 -23.31 -9.18
CA ILE A 521 -7.60 -23.04 -7.96
C ILE A 521 -6.49 -22.02 -8.31
N SER A 522 -6.43 -20.90 -7.62
CA SER A 522 -5.39 -19.89 -7.79
C SER A 522 -4.26 -20.00 -6.77
N SER A 523 -3.11 -19.41 -7.09
CA SER A 523 -1.95 -19.27 -6.20
C SER A 523 -1.44 -20.61 -5.64
N VAL A 524 -1.42 -21.66 -6.48
CA VAL A 524 -0.92 -22.99 -6.07
C VAL A 524 0.62 -22.99 -6.14
N ASN A 525 1.22 -22.20 -5.26
CA ASN A 525 2.66 -22.06 -5.09
C ASN A 525 3.12 -22.60 -3.74
N GLU A 526 4.37 -23.03 -3.68
CA GLU A 526 5.01 -23.46 -2.42
C GLU A 526 5.01 -22.30 -1.40
N GLY A 527 4.66 -22.61 -0.15
CA GLY A 527 4.51 -21.60 0.91
C GLY A 527 3.17 -20.85 0.92
N ILE A 528 2.30 -21.05 -0.09
CA ILE A 528 0.91 -20.58 -0.13
C ILE A 528 -0.04 -21.78 0.00
N LEU A 529 0.08 -22.78 -0.86
CA LEU A 529 -0.61 -24.07 -0.79
C LEU A 529 0.40 -25.22 -1.01
N PRO A 530 0.83 -25.91 0.05
CA PRO A 530 0.53 -25.67 1.47
C PRO A 530 1.19 -24.41 2.01
N SER A 531 0.63 -23.81 3.08
CA SER A 531 1.11 -22.53 3.59
C SER A 531 2.47 -22.60 4.27
N GLY A 532 2.96 -23.77 4.64
CA GLY A 532 4.26 -23.98 5.28
C GLY A 532 4.52 -23.20 6.57
N LYS A 533 3.59 -22.33 6.98
CA LYS A 533 3.77 -21.42 8.11
C LYS A 533 3.63 -22.18 9.42
N THR A 534 4.70 -22.17 10.19
CA THR A 534 4.63 -22.50 11.63
C THR A 534 4.15 -21.29 12.38
N ASN A 535 3.10 -21.43 13.20
CA ASN A 535 2.77 -20.37 14.16
C ASN A 535 3.89 -20.28 15.19
N ASN A 536 4.22 -19.06 15.61
CA ASN A 536 5.09 -18.86 16.75
C ASN A 536 4.48 -19.57 17.96
N SER A 537 5.28 -20.25 18.74
CA SER A 537 4.86 -20.98 19.94
C SER A 537 5.98 -20.88 20.97
N PHE A 538 5.63 -20.77 22.24
CA PHE A 538 6.56 -20.89 23.34
C PHE A 538 6.98 -22.34 23.60
N ILE A 539 6.20 -23.29 23.08
CA ILE A 539 6.45 -24.73 23.26
C ILE A 539 7.39 -25.22 22.14
N PRO A 540 8.61 -25.65 22.47
CA PRO A 540 9.56 -26.20 21.50
C PRO A 540 9.03 -27.47 20.83
N MET A 541 9.61 -27.82 19.67
CA MET A 541 9.16 -28.92 18.83
C MET A 541 9.29 -30.30 19.53
N ASP A 542 10.32 -30.51 20.28
CA ASP A 542 10.58 -31.74 21.04
C ASP A 542 9.51 -31.95 22.14
N VAL A 543 9.15 -30.86 22.84
CA VAL A 543 8.06 -30.85 23.83
C VAL A 543 6.71 -31.15 23.19
N LYS A 544 6.45 -30.56 21.99
CA LYS A 544 5.22 -30.85 21.22
C LYS A 544 5.16 -32.35 20.84
N LEU A 545 6.25 -32.89 20.33
CA LEU A 545 6.32 -34.33 19.97
C LEU A 545 6.08 -35.26 21.17
N GLN A 546 6.74 -34.98 22.31
CA GLN A 546 6.62 -35.77 23.54
C GLN A 546 5.18 -35.76 24.09
N ASN A 547 4.51 -34.59 24.02
CA ASN A 547 3.14 -34.41 24.50
C ASN A 547 2.07 -34.65 23.44
N LYS A 548 2.44 -35.13 22.24
CA LYS A 548 1.55 -35.39 21.11
C LYS A 548 0.72 -34.18 20.69
N LEU A 549 1.31 -32.99 20.83
CA LEU A 549 0.75 -31.76 20.33
C LEU A 549 1.00 -31.63 18.81
N PRO A 550 0.19 -30.86 18.06
CA PRO A 550 0.32 -30.77 16.61
C PRO A 550 1.62 -30.07 16.19
N THR A 551 2.18 -30.56 15.09
CA THR A 551 3.38 -30.02 14.47
C THR A 551 3.07 -29.44 13.07
N TYR A 552 4.09 -28.97 12.34
CA TYR A 552 3.92 -28.51 10.96
C TYR A 552 3.46 -29.63 10.01
N LYS A 553 3.82 -30.90 10.29
CA LYS A 553 3.44 -32.05 9.46
C LYS A 553 1.93 -32.28 9.43
N GLU A 554 1.30 -32.18 10.58
CA GLU A 554 -0.16 -32.30 10.69
C GLU A 554 -0.85 -31.13 9.96
N LYS A 555 -0.30 -29.93 10.04
CA LYS A 555 -0.83 -28.77 9.33
C LYS A 555 -0.76 -28.93 7.81
N ASP A 556 0.38 -29.38 7.29
CA ASP A 556 0.54 -29.63 5.85
C ASP A 556 -0.41 -30.75 5.37
N ALA A 557 -0.58 -31.83 6.16
CA ALA A 557 -1.50 -32.91 5.82
C ALA A 557 -2.98 -32.45 5.75
N VAL A 558 -3.39 -31.45 6.56
CA VAL A 558 -4.72 -30.84 6.46
C VAL A 558 -4.91 -30.15 5.11
N TYR A 559 -3.93 -29.33 4.65
CA TYR A 559 -4.00 -28.69 3.34
C TYR A 559 -3.96 -29.72 2.20
N THR A 560 -3.14 -30.75 2.32
CA THR A 560 -3.07 -31.86 1.35
C THR A 560 -4.43 -32.54 1.21
N TYR A 561 -5.09 -32.87 2.32
CA TYR A 561 -6.42 -33.45 2.29
C TYR A 561 -7.42 -32.54 1.56
N HIS A 562 -7.51 -31.26 1.92
CA HIS A 562 -8.49 -30.37 1.33
C HIS A 562 -8.26 -30.15 -0.17
N PHE A 563 -7.00 -30.06 -0.61
CA PHE A 563 -6.66 -29.96 -2.01
C PHE A 563 -7.10 -31.19 -2.82
N TYR A 564 -6.71 -32.38 -2.39
CA TYR A 564 -7.07 -33.62 -3.08
C TYR A 564 -8.55 -33.96 -2.96
N ARG A 565 -9.17 -33.68 -1.83
CA ARG A 565 -10.61 -33.84 -1.61
C ARG A 565 -11.42 -32.96 -2.57
N LEU A 566 -11.01 -31.72 -2.80
CA LEU A 566 -11.69 -30.79 -3.70
C LEU A 566 -11.69 -31.30 -5.15
N ILE A 567 -10.58 -31.86 -5.60
CA ILE A 567 -10.41 -32.34 -6.97
C ILE A 567 -10.87 -33.79 -7.19
N GLN A 568 -11.11 -34.59 -6.12
CA GLN A 568 -11.41 -36.01 -6.27
C GLN A 568 -12.68 -36.30 -7.10
N ARG A 569 -13.71 -35.45 -7.04
CA ARG A 569 -14.95 -35.58 -7.81
C ARG A 569 -15.03 -34.63 -9.01
N ALA A 570 -14.16 -33.68 -9.14
CA ALA A 570 -14.17 -32.72 -10.25
C ALA A 570 -13.84 -33.42 -11.58
N LYS A 571 -14.49 -32.99 -12.66
CA LYS A 571 -14.20 -33.44 -14.02
C LYS A 571 -13.16 -32.52 -14.68
N ASN A 572 -13.33 -31.21 -14.52
CA ASN A 572 -12.42 -30.20 -15.06
C ASN A 572 -11.70 -29.50 -13.90
N VAL A 573 -10.39 -29.48 -13.95
CA VAL A 573 -9.54 -28.90 -12.92
C VAL A 573 -8.57 -27.94 -13.59
N TYR A 574 -8.58 -26.69 -13.16
CA TYR A 574 -7.63 -25.66 -13.56
C TYR A 574 -6.82 -25.24 -12.33
N ILE A 575 -5.50 -25.42 -12.40
CA ILE A 575 -4.58 -25.08 -11.32
C ILE A 575 -3.67 -23.96 -11.82
N LEU A 576 -3.77 -22.78 -11.21
CA LEU A 576 -2.96 -21.65 -11.57
C LEU A 576 -1.87 -21.41 -10.51
N TYR A 577 -0.66 -21.15 -10.98
CA TYR A 577 0.46 -20.79 -10.11
C TYR A 577 1.22 -19.60 -10.66
N ASN A 578 1.84 -18.81 -9.78
CA ASN A 578 2.67 -17.67 -10.16
C ASN A 578 4.02 -18.17 -10.69
N THR A 579 4.42 -17.72 -11.89
CA THR A 579 5.71 -18.07 -12.51
C THR A 579 6.83 -17.11 -12.16
N GLU A 580 6.51 -15.94 -11.58
CA GLU A 580 7.53 -14.97 -11.20
C GLU A 580 7.99 -15.22 -9.77
N ILE A 581 9.31 -15.32 -9.63
CA ILE A 581 9.97 -15.48 -8.33
C ILE A 581 10.02 -14.09 -7.67
N ASP A 582 9.36 -13.96 -6.55
CA ASP A 582 9.58 -12.79 -5.67
C ASP A 582 10.81 -13.08 -4.79
N ALA A 583 11.75 -12.15 -4.73
CA ALA A 583 13.02 -12.33 -4.03
C ALA A 583 12.87 -12.70 -2.52
N LEU A 584 11.69 -12.43 -1.94
CA LEU A 584 11.38 -12.68 -0.52
C LEU A 584 10.36 -13.81 -0.30
N LYS A 585 9.60 -14.22 -1.33
CA LYS A 585 8.56 -15.25 -1.21
C LYS A 585 8.68 -16.18 -2.41
N GLY A 586 9.36 -17.28 -2.32
CA GLY A 586 9.58 -18.22 -3.42
C GLY A 586 8.38 -18.36 -4.38
N GLY A 587 8.64 -18.26 -5.69
CA GLY A 587 7.64 -18.40 -6.74
C GLY A 587 7.60 -19.81 -7.33
N GLU A 588 8.03 -20.82 -6.59
CA GLU A 588 8.02 -22.21 -7.05
C GLU A 588 6.60 -22.78 -7.11
N LYS A 589 6.33 -23.62 -8.11
CA LYS A 589 5.08 -24.35 -8.16
C LYS A 589 4.96 -25.27 -6.94
N SER A 590 3.75 -25.38 -6.41
CA SER A 590 3.47 -26.20 -5.23
C SER A 590 3.90 -27.66 -5.39
N ARG A 591 4.40 -28.26 -4.31
CA ARG A 591 4.64 -29.70 -4.20
C ARG A 591 3.42 -30.55 -4.56
N PHE A 592 2.19 -30.03 -4.41
CA PHE A 592 0.97 -30.73 -4.80
C PHE A 592 0.91 -31.00 -6.31
N ILE A 593 1.37 -30.04 -7.14
CA ILE A 593 1.43 -30.21 -8.59
C ILE A 593 2.48 -31.28 -8.92
N THR A 594 3.66 -31.19 -8.34
CA THR A 594 4.75 -32.14 -8.54
C THR A 594 4.36 -33.55 -8.09
N GLN A 595 3.65 -33.68 -6.97
CA GLN A 595 3.14 -34.95 -6.49
C GLN A 595 2.15 -35.57 -7.47
N MET A 596 1.17 -34.85 -7.99
CA MET A 596 0.24 -35.35 -9.02
C MET A 596 0.96 -35.80 -10.31
N GLU A 597 2.02 -35.07 -10.70
CA GLU A 597 2.86 -35.45 -11.86
C GLU A 597 3.55 -36.80 -11.63
N VAL A 598 4.13 -36.99 -10.45
CA VAL A 598 4.87 -38.22 -10.07
C VAL A 598 3.92 -39.40 -9.90
N GLU A 599 2.74 -39.21 -9.30
CA GLU A 599 1.72 -40.25 -9.16
C GLU A 599 1.23 -40.79 -10.52
N GLY A 600 1.22 -39.96 -11.56
CA GLY A 600 0.92 -40.39 -12.92
C GLY A 600 -0.49 -40.93 -13.16
N ILE A 601 -1.43 -40.74 -12.20
CA ILE A 601 -2.81 -41.23 -12.30
C ILE A 601 -3.58 -40.52 -13.39
N HIS A 602 -3.28 -39.23 -13.59
CA HIS A 602 -3.94 -38.37 -14.55
C HIS A 602 -2.97 -37.79 -15.56
N LYS A 603 -3.42 -37.63 -16.82
CA LYS A 603 -2.69 -36.82 -17.81
C LYS A 603 -2.90 -35.34 -17.49
N ILE A 604 -1.81 -34.65 -17.21
CA ILE A 604 -1.81 -33.21 -16.86
C ILE A 604 -1.37 -32.41 -18.10
N ASN A 605 -2.15 -31.40 -18.46
CA ASN A 605 -1.81 -30.45 -19.51
C ASN A 605 -1.09 -29.25 -18.89
N HIS A 606 0.14 -29.01 -19.26
CA HIS A 606 0.92 -27.85 -18.80
C HIS A 606 0.89 -26.73 -19.83
N THR A 607 0.58 -25.53 -19.39
CA THR A 607 0.63 -24.31 -20.20
C THR A 607 1.22 -23.16 -19.41
N ILE A 608 1.86 -22.23 -20.12
CA ILE A 608 2.32 -20.96 -19.54
C ILE A 608 1.56 -19.86 -20.26
N ALA A 609 0.85 -19.04 -19.50
CA ALA A 609 0.18 -17.86 -20.02
C ALA A 609 1.18 -16.72 -20.12
N SER A 610 1.41 -16.24 -21.34
CA SER A 610 2.21 -15.05 -21.58
C SER A 610 1.29 -13.89 -21.95
N PRO A 611 1.28 -12.79 -21.19
CA PRO A 611 0.48 -11.63 -21.55
C PRO A 611 1.03 -11.01 -22.85
N ILE A 612 0.13 -10.73 -23.78
CA ILE A 612 0.47 -9.94 -24.96
C ILE A 612 0.53 -8.48 -24.49
N VAL A 613 1.74 -7.96 -24.38
CA VAL A 613 1.94 -6.53 -24.14
C VAL A 613 1.83 -5.83 -25.49
N PRO A 614 0.80 -5.01 -25.72
CA PRO A 614 0.73 -4.24 -26.95
C PRO A 614 1.93 -3.30 -27.02
N ILE A 615 2.66 -3.36 -28.12
CA ILE A 615 3.68 -2.35 -28.41
C ILE A 615 2.93 -1.08 -28.77
N ILE A 616 2.65 -0.26 -27.76
CA ILE A 616 2.14 1.08 -27.99
C ILE A 616 3.33 1.91 -28.48
N LYS A 617 3.43 2.09 -29.80
CA LYS A 617 4.33 3.12 -30.33
C LYS A 617 3.80 4.44 -29.81
N LYS A 618 4.56 5.09 -28.93
CA LYS A 618 4.24 6.45 -28.46
C LYS A 618 4.23 7.34 -29.73
N GLN A 619 3.05 7.74 -30.17
CA GLN A 619 2.94 8.76 -31.19
C GLN A 619 3.18 10.11 -30.52
N LEU A 620 4.11 10.88 -31.09
CA LEU A 620 4.34 12.25 -30.64
C LEU A 620 3.06 13.03 -30.84
N ARG A 621 2.67 13.77 -29.80
CA ARG A 621 1.47 14.60 -29.86
C ARG A 621 1.72 15.82 -30.73
N HIS A 622 0.71 16.24 -31.46
CA HIS A 622 0.72 17.49 -32.23
C HIS A 622 -0.59 18.24 -31.98
N ILE A 623 -0.48 19.55 -31.88
CA ILE A 623 -1.61 20.46 -31.70
C ILE A 623 -1.65 21.44 -32.85
N THR A 624 -2.72 21.40 -33.63
CA THR A 624 -2.96 22.28 -34.78
C THR A 624 -3.25 23.69 -34.29
N LYS A 625 -2.71 24.68 -34.98
CA LYS A 625 -2.97 26.10 -34.67
C LYS A 625 -4.32 26.56 -35.20
N THR A 626 -5.35 26.45 -34.36
CA THR A 626 -6.69 26.99 -34.63
C THR A 626 -6.69 28.52 -34.61
N ASN A 627 -7.78 29.12 -35.11
CA ASN A 627 -7.95 30.61 -35.12
C ASN A 627 -7.84 31.19 -33.69
N ASP A 628 -8.32 30.50 -32.67
CA ASP A 628 -8.21 30.92 -31.27
C ASP A 628 -6.77 30.88 -30.79
N VAL A 629 -6.03 29.85 -31.11
CA VAL A 629 -4.57 29.76 -30.82
C VAL A 629 -3.79 30.86 -31.53
N LEU A 630 -4.10 31.12 -32.79
CA LEU A 630 -3.47 32.23 -33.57
C LEU A 630 -3.78 33.62 -32.97
N SER A 631 -5.01 33.80 -32.46
CA SER A 631 -5.40 35.04 -31.77
C SER A 631 -4.59 35.23 -30.48
N ILE A 632 -4.40 34.17 -29.66
CA ILE A 632 -3.58 34.21 -28.43
C ILE A 632 -2.10 34.42 -28.79
N LEU A 633 -1.58 33.78 -29.84
CA LEU A 633 -0.21 34.00 -30.34
C LEU A 633 0.01 35.46 -30.75
N LYS A 634 -0.96 36.09 -31.42
CA LYS A 634 -0.89 37.51 -31.79
C LYS A 634 -0.86 38.40 -30.53
N GLU A 635 -1.67 38.08 -29.50
CA GLU A 635 -1.63 38.81 -28.23
C GLU A 635 -0.28 38.63 -27.52
N LEU A 636 0.24 37.39 -27.46
CA LEU A 636 1.54 37.10 -26.88
C LEU A 636 2.67 37.83 -27.62
N SER A 637 2.65 37.85 -28.96
CA SER A 637 3.63 38.54 -29.77
C SER A 637 3.62 40.05 -29.52
N SER A 638 2.46 40.65 -29.28
CA SER A 638 2.33 42.08 -28.95
C SER A 638 2.83 42.41 -27.53
N LYS A 639 2.67 41.46 -26.58
CA LYS A 639 3.23 41.59 -25.23
C LYS A 639 4.74 41.40 -25.22
N GLY A 640 5.24 40.49 -26.01
CA GLY A 640 6.67 40.20 -26.26
C GLY A 640 7.09 38.79 -25.88
N PHE A 641 7.89 38.18 -26.70
CA PHE A 641 8.60 36.95 -26.42
C PHE A 641 9.83 37.20 -25.56
N SER A 642 10.00 36.44 -24.48
CA SER A 642 11.22 36.43 -23.70
C SER A 642 12.23 35.41 -24.24
N PRO A 643 13.54 35.57 -24.01
CA PRO A 643 14.54 34.56 -24.38
C PRO A 643 14.24 33.19 -23.79
N SER A 644 13.70 33.13 -22.54
CA SER A 644 13.29 31.90 -21.88
C SER A 644 12.07 31.26 -22.55
N SER A 645 11.09 32.05 -23.01
CA SER A 645 9.93 31.51 -23.75
C SER A 645 10.33 30.93 -25.09
N LEU A 646 11.25 31.59 -25.83
CA LEU A 646 11.78 31.08 -27.09
C LEU A 646 12.60 29.78 -26.90
N THR A 647 13.45 29.73 -25.87
CA THR A 647 14.20 28.51 -25.57
C THR A 647 13.30 27.38 -25.09
N ASN A 648 12.17 27.68 -24.45
CA ASN A 648 11.17 26.67 -24.09
C ASN A 648 10.54 26.03 -25.35
N TYR A 649 10.23 26.84 -26.38
CA TYR A 649 9.78 26.33 -27.68
C TYR A 649 10.84 25.46 -28.36
N ILE A 650 12.11 25.89 -28.32
CA ILE A 650 13.23 25.10 -28.87
C ILE A 650 13.32 23.75 -28.17
N ARG A 651 13.13 23.73 -26.85
CA ARG A 651 13.11 22.51 -26.04
C ARG A 651 11.96 21.58 -26.44
N ASN A 652 10.74 22.10 -26.39
CA ASN A 652 9.55 21.33 -26.74
C ASN A 652 8.41 22.30 -27.13
N PRO A 653 7.98 22.38 -28.40
CA PRO A 653 6.88 23.23 -28.82
C PRO A 653 5.58 22.98 -28.05
N LEU A 654 5.35 21.73 -27.59
CA LEU A 654 4.16 21.39 -26.83
C LEU A 654 4.18 21.99 -25.42
N ASP A 655 5.34 22.06 -24.75
CA ASP A 655 5.48 22.72 -23.45
C ASP A 655 5.22 24.24 -23.57
N PHE A 656 5.74 24.86 -24.66
CA PHE A 656 5.42 26.24 -24.97
C PHE A 656 3.93 26.48 -25.16
N TYR A 657 3.23 25.57 -25.85
CA TYR A 657 1.76 25.65 -26.02
C TYR A 657 1.05 25.61 -24.65
N TYR A 658 1.38 24.63 -23.79
CA TYR A 658 0.75 24.53 -22.48
C TYR A 658 1.03 25.75 -21.59
N GLU A 659 2.27 26.18 -21.48
CA GLU A 659 2.66 27.26 -20.57
C GLU A 659 2.28 28.66 -21.09
N LYS A 660 2.47 28.93 -22.40
CA LYS A 660 2.33 30.31 -22.94
C LYS A 660 1.00 30.56 -23.63
N ILE A 661 0.39 29.53 -24.24
CA ILE A 661 -0.91 29.67 -24.92
C ILE A 661 -2.04 29.35 -23.95
N LEU A 662 -2.00 28.16 -23.32
CA LEU A 662 -3.03 27.75 -22.36
C LEU A 662 -2.82 28.34 -20.96
N ARG A 663 -1.64 28.87 -20.67
CA ARG A 663 -1.26 29.41 -19.36
C ARG A 663 -1.42 28.38 -18.23
N ILE A 664 -1.13 27.12 -18.55
CA ILE A 664 -1.10 26.05 -17.57
C ILE A 664 0.25 26.17 -16.84
N GLU A 665 0.18 26.51 -15.58
CA GLU A 665 1.36 26.52 -14.71
C GLU A 665 1.57 25.11 -14.12
N ALA A 666 2.84 24.71 -13.99
CA ALA A 666 3.17 23.51 -13.26
C ALA A 666 2.73 23.68 -11.80
N PHE A 667 2.11 22.67 -11.23
CA PHE A 667 1.71 22.67 -9.83
C PHE A 667 2.97 22.80 -8.96
N GLU A 668 3.11 23.92 -8.25
CA GLU A 668 4.22 24.12 -7.32
C GLU A 668 3.92 23.30 -6.04
N ASP A 669 4.74 22.28 -5.80
CA ASP A 669 4.66 21.51 -4.56
C ASP A 669 5.31 22.32 -3.40
N VAL A 670 4.98 21.95 -2.16
CA VAL A 670 5.62 22.55 -0.98
C VAL A 670 7.11 22.22 -0.99
N GLU A 671 7.95 23.24 -0.95
CA GLU A 671 9.40 23.08 -0.90
C GLU A 671 9.87 22.70 0.52
N GLU A 672 9.98 21.41 0.79
CA GLU A 672 10.59 20.92 2.05
C GLU A 672 12.08 21.30 2.13
N ASN A 673 12.75 21.25 1.00
CA ASN A 673 14.10 21.76 0.83
C ASN A 673 14.09 22.86 -0.21
N ILE A 674 14.85 23.91 0.05
CA ILE A 674 15.00 25.04 -0.87
C ILE A 674 15.37 24.53 -2.26
N ALA A 675 14.52 24.82 -3.25
CA ALA A 675 14.74 24.42 -4.63
C ALA A 675 15.81 25.24 -5.32
N ALA A 676 16.33 24.74 -6.44
CA ALA A 676 17.42 25.39 -7.16
C ALA A 676 17.01 26.72 -7.78
N ASN A 677 15.73 26.86 -8.22
CA ASN A 677 15.15 28.11 -8.71
C ASN A 677 15.04 29.15 -7.59
N THR A 678 14.54 28.77 -6.40
CA THR A 678 14.44 29.63 -5.23
C THR A 678 15.81 30.14 -4.80
N LEU A 679 16.83 29.26 -4.72
CA LEU A 679 18.22 29.65 -4.49
C LEU A 679 18.74 30.64 -5.58
N GLY A 680 18.43 30.37 -6.85
CA GLY A 680 18.78 31.24 -7.98
C GLY A 680 18.20 32.63 -7.81
N SER A 681 16.90 32.74 -7.57
CA SER A 681 16.23 34.04 -7.38
C SER A 681 16.78 34.83 -6.18
N VAL A 682 17.07 34.13 -5.05
CA VAL A 682 17.70 34.79 -3.90
C VAL A 682 19.06 35.41 -4.26
N ILE A 683 19.88 34.70 -5.03
CA ILE A 683 21.21 35.21 -5.46
C ILE A 683 21.04 36.41 -6.38
N HIS A 684 20.15 36.31 -7.38
CA HIS A 684 19.89 37.42 -8.33
C HIS A 684 19.38 38.65 -7.61
N ASN A 685 18.35 38.53 -6.78
CA ASN A 685 17.77 39.67 -6.04
C ASN A 685 18.79 40.29 -5.07
N THR A 686 19.63 39.49 -4.42
CA THR A 686 20.68 39.98 -3.53
C THR A 686 21.73 40.77 -4.32
N LEU A 687 22.12 40.32 -5.52
CA LEU A 687 23.06 41.01 -6.36
C LEU A 687 22.43 42.31 -6.95
N GLU A 688 21.17 42.28 -7.32
CA GLU A 688 20.43 43.47 -7.75
C GLU A 688 20.54 44.58 -6.67
N ASP A 689 20.15 44.24 -5.43
CA ASP A 689 20.15 45.20 -4.31
C ASP A 689 21.55 45.75 -4.00
N LEU A 690 22.57 44.91 -4.09
CA LEU A 690 23.95 45.35 -3.83
C LEU A 690 24.51 46.23 -4.93
N TYR A 691 24.30 45.91 -6.22
CA TYR A 691 24.97 46.60 -7.32
C TYR A 691 24.14 47.73 -7.95
N LYS A 692 22.83 47.74 -7.85
CA LYS A 692 21.96 48.75 -8.43
C LYS A 692 22.29 50.21 -7.99
N PRO A 693 22.66 50.46 -6.71
CA PRO A 693 23.07 51.80 -6.26
C PRO A 693 24.39 52.29 -6.89
N LEU A 694 25.13 51.42 -7.58
CA LEU A 694 26.39 51.71 -8.24
C LEU A 694 26.26 51.87 -9.76
N GLU A 695 25.08 51.89 -10.30
CA GLU A 695 24.87 52.18 -11.74
C GLU A 695 25.53 53.51 -12.14
N GLY A 696 26.23 53.50 -13.28
CA GLY A 696 26.99 54.64 -13.81
C GLY A 696 28.35 54.84 -13.12
N LYS A 697 28.70 54.09 -12.07
CA LYS A 697 29.93 54.33 -11.27
C LYS A 697 30.96 53.21 -11.48
N PHE A 698 32.21 53.53 -11.22
CA PHE A 698 33.28 52.54 -11.13
C PHE A 698 33.22 51.79 -9.79
N LEU A 699 33.45 50.51 -9.84
CA LEU A 699 33.59 49.72 -8.63
C LEU A 699 34.90 50.08 -7.90
N THR A 700 34.82 50.19 -6.58
CA THR A 700 35.96 50.37 -5.69
C THR A 700 36.07 49.19 -4.70
N ILE A 701 37.31 48.95 -4.21
CA ILE A 701 37.51 47.89 -3.20
C ILE A 701 36.70 48.15 -1.95
N ASP A 702 36.47 49.43 -1.59
CA ASP A 702 35.73 49.79 -0.39
C ASP A 702 34.22 49.55 -0.54
N ASN A 703 33.63 49.83 -1.74
CA ASN A 703 32.25 49.45 -2.03
C ASN A 703 32.06 47.96 -1.87
N LEU A 704 32.96 47.14 -2.46
CA LEU A 704 32.88 45.68 -2.42
C LEU A 704 33.11 45.12 -1.00
N LYS A 705 33.94 45.75 -0.17
CA LYS A 705 34.05 45.37 1.25
C LYS A 705 32.78 45.70 2.04
N ALA A 706 32.13 46.85 1.76
CA ALA A 706 30.85 47.21 2.38
C ALA A 706 29.75 46.22 2.01
N PHE A 707 29.70 45.75 0.75
CA PHE A 707 28.77 44.72 0.33
C PHE A 707 28.88 43.45 1.15
N LYS A 708 30.09 42.97 1.47
CA LYS A 708 30.32 41.79 2.27
C LYS A 708 29.66 41.82 3.65
N LEU A 709 29.55 43.02 4.25
CA LEU A 709 28.89 43.19 5.54
C LEU A 709 27.35 43.07 5.43
N GLN A 710 26.81 43.34 4.24
CA GLN A 710 25.37 43.38 3.98
C GLN A 710 24.80 42.07 3.44
N ILE A 711 25.65 41.14 2.92
CA ILE A 711 25.23 39.90 2.28
C ILE A 711 24.22 39.13 3.16
N LYS A 712 24.53 38.89 4.41
CA LYS A 712 23.68 38.13 5.32
C LYS A 712 22.30 38.73 5.48
N SER A 713 22.20 40.03 5.57
CA SER A 713 20.94 40.76 5.72
C SER A 713 20.07 40.63 4.49
N TYR A 714 20.61 40.88 3.29
CA TYR A 714 19.86 40.75 2.04
C TYR A 714 19.47 39.31 1.73
N VAL A 715 20.39 38.37 1.88
CA VAL A 715 20.09 36.95 1.69
C VAL A 715 18.97 36.48 2.62
N THR A 716 18.99 36.91 3.91
CA THR A 716 17.93 36.62 4.86
C THR A 716 16.59 37.23 4.45
N HIS A 717 16.61 38.45 3.96
CA HIS A 717 15.41 39.15 3.49
C HIS A 717 14.78 38.42 2.30
N HIS A 718 15.56 38.11 1.26
CA HIS A 718 15.04 37.42 0.08
C HIS A 718 14.63 35.96 0.33
N PHE A 719 15.29 35.23 1.24
CA PHE A 719 14.79 33.94 1.64
C PHE A 719 13.43 34.03 2.35
N LYS A 720 13.23 35.02 3.22
CA LYS A 720 11.91 35.22 3.85
C LYS A 720 10.82 35.56 2.83
N ASP A 721 11.15 36.36 1.83
CA ASP A 721 10.18 36.74 0.80
C ASP A 721 9.83 35.60 -0.16
N LEU A 722 10.80 34.77 -0.55
CA LEU A 722 10.61 33.72 -1.55
C LEU A 722 10.24 32.37 -0.94
N TYR A 723 10.90 31.99 0.17
CA TYR A 723 10.68 30.72 0.84
C TYR A 723 9.55 30.80 1.90
N LYS A 724 9.00 32.01 2.12
CA LYS A 724 7.86 32.29 3.01
C LYS A 724 8.09 31.80 4.45
N ASP A 725 7.15 30.95 4.93
CA ASP A 725 7.19 30.37 6.28
C ASP A 725 8.08 29.12 6.38
N GLY A 726 8.79 28.75 5.30
CA GLY A 726 9.72 27.61 5.30
C GLY A 726 10.93 27.86 6.23
N ASP A 727 11.37 26.87 6.97
CA ASP A 727 12.52 26.94 7.86
C ASP A 727 13.85 26.78 7.08
N PHE A 728 14.67 27.82 7.11
CA PHE A 728 16.04 27.81 6.57
C PHE A 728 17.11 27.94 7.66
N THR A 729 16.74 27.77 8.94
CA THR A 729 17.64 27.90 10.08
C THR A 729 18.21 26.57 10.55
N SER A 730 17.74 25.46 10.01
CA SER A 730 18.13 24.12 10.42
C SER A 730 18.36 23.16 9.23
N GLY A 731 19.02 22.05 9.48
CA GLY A 731 19.17 20.94 8.54
C GLY A 731 19.79 21.32 7.19
N LYS A 732 19.29 20.75 6.09
CA LYS A 732 19.78 20.96 4.74
C LYS A 732 19.55 22.39 4.25
N ASN A 733 18.45 23.01 4.67
CA ASN A 733 18.10 24.36 4.27
C ASN A 733 19.08 25.40 4.83
N LEU A 734 19.60 25.19 6.06
CA LEU A 734 20.67 26.01 6.61
C LEU A 734 21.93 25.92 5.73
N ILE A 735 22.29 24.74 5.25
CA ILE A 735 23.45 24.57 4.36
C ILE A 735 23.23 25.34 3.06
N ILE A 736 22.04 25.28 2.47
CA ILE A 736 21.71 26.04 1.23
C ILE A 736 21.76 27.53 1.48
N PHE A 737 21.24 27.99 2.62
CA PHE A 737 21.32 29.39 3.04
C PHE A 737 22.76 29.87 3.17
N GLU A 738 23.65 29.09 3.79
CA GLU A 738 25.08 29.40 3.89
C GLU A 738 25.81 29.32 2.54
N ILE A 739 25.39 28.41 1.64
CA ILE A 739 25.90 28.33 0.26
C ILE A 739 25.59 29.62 -0.52
N ALA A 740 24.36 30.15 -0.40
CA ALA A 740 23.97 31.40 -1.07
C ALA A 740 24.91 32.56 -0.67
N GLN A 741 25.11 32.72 0.64
CA GLN A 741 26.03 33.75 1.16
C GLN A 741 27.45 33.52 0.65
N ARG A 742 27.91 32.29 0.65
CA ARG A 742 29.28 31.93 0.21
C ARG A 742 29.48 32.18 -1.30
N TYR A 743 28.49 31.88 -2.12
CA TYR A 743 28.54 32.14 -3.56
C TYR A 743 28.68 33.63 -3.84
N ILE A 744 27.86 34.47 -3.23
CA ILE A 744 27.92 35.90 -3.37
C ILE A 744 29.23 36.45 -2.84
N SER A 745 29.67 36.00 -1.67
CA SER A 745 30.95 36.40 -1.08
C SER A 745 32.15 36.03 -1.95
N ASN A 746 32.17 34.83 -2.53
CA ASN A 746 33.24 34.39 -3.43
C ASN A 746 33.24 35.20 -4.74
N PHE A 747 32.06 35.51 -5.28
CA PHE A 747 31.95 36.38 -6.45
C PHE A 747 32.53 37.79 -6.17
N ILE A 748 32.14 38.41 -5.07
CA ILE A 748 32.68 39.70 -4.66
C ILE A 748 34.21 39.66 -4.45
N ASN A 749 34.72 38.56 -3.87
CA ASN A 749 36.18 38.34 -3.72
C ASN A 749 36.88 38.28 -5.07
N SER A 750 36.26 37.63 -6.06
CA SER A 750 36.81 37.56 -7.42
C SER A 750 36.91 38.97 -8.02
N GLU A 751 35.90 39.82 -7.86
CA GLU A 751 35.95 41.20 -8.33
C GLU A 751 36.97 42.07 -7.58
N ILE A 752 37.08 41.91 -6.25
CA ILE A 752 38.14 42.54 -5.47
C ILE A 752 39.53 42.17 -6.03
N GLN A 753 39.72 40.91 -6.41
CA GLN A 753 40.99 40.44 -6.98
C GLN A 753 41.25 41.07 -8.36
N GLN A 754 40.20 41.21 -9.19
CA GLN A 754 40.33 41.92 -10.49
C GLN A 754 40.74 43.36 -10.29
N LEU A 755 40.13 44.09 -9.38
CA LEU A 755 40.53 45.49 -9.06
C LEU A 755 41.94 45.55 -8.49
N LYS A 756 42.38 44.63 -7.64
CA LYS A 756 43.75 44.56 -7.15
C LYS A 756 44.80 44.31 -8.25
N ASN A 757 44.39 43.56 -9.29
CA ASN A 757 45.22 43.31 -10.46
C ASN A 757 45.27 44.48 -11.42
N GLY A 758 44.72 45.66 -11.04
CA GLY A 758 44.70 46.86 -11.84
C GLY A 758 43.60 46.97 -12.87
N ASN A 759 42.67 46.02 -12.92
CA ASN A 759 41.54 46.10 -13.83
C ASN A 759 40.50 47.12 -13.34
N THR A 760 39.79 47.73 -14.26
CA THR A 760 38.69 48.69 -13.96
C THR A 760 37.34 48.06 -14.34
N ILE A 761 36.36 48.24 -13.47
CA ILE A 761 34.99 47.75 -13.68
C ILE A 761 34.02 48.90 -13.43
N LYS A 762 33.26 49.29 -14.47
CA LYS A 762 32.19 50.31 -14.35
C LYS A 762 30.84 49.62 -14.55
N ILE A 763 29.95 49.76 -13.62
CA ILE A 763 28.58 49.26 -13.76
C ILE A 763 27.81 50.18 -14.68
N LEU A 764 27.20 49.66 -15.75
CA LEU A 764 26.36 50.43 -16.65
C LEU A 764 24.89 50.28 -16.28
N ALA A 765 24.42 49.07 -16.13
CA ALA A 765 23.05 48.77 -15.73
C ALA A 765 22.94 47.39 -14.99
N ILE A 766 22.00 47.28 -14.08
CA ILE A 766 21.67 46.09 -13.33
C ILE A 766 20.19 45.79 -13.53
N GLU A 767 19.84 44.50 -13.86
CA GLU A 767 18.49 44.05 -14.07
C GLU A 767 17.72 44.94 -15.08
N ALA A 768 18.40 45.23 -16.23
CA ALA A 768 17.87 46.13 -17.23
C ALA A 768 16.72 45.52 -18.02
N ASP A 769 15.52 46.07 -17.88
CA ASP A 769 14.35 45.69 -18.68
C ASP A 769 14.44 46.25 -20.08
N GLU A 770 14.39 45.40 -21.10
CA GLU A 770 14.44 45.79 -22.50
C GLU A 770 13.22 45.30 -23.28
N LYS A 771 12.77 46.14 -24.21
CA LYS A 771 11.72 45.86 -25.17
C LYS A 771 12.08 46.40 -26.53
N ILE A 772 12.03 45.54 -27.53
CA ILE A 772 12.27 45.94 -28.93
C ILE A 772 11.16 45.42 -29.82
N GLU A 773 10.91 46.11 -30.90
CA GLU A 773 10.03 45.66 -31.99
C GLU A 773 10.88 45.02 -33.09
N LEU A 774 10.42 43.87 -33.55
CA LEU A 774 10.99 43.10 -34.64
C LEU A 774 10.03 43.10 -35.81
N ASN A 775 10.50 43.61 -36.95
CA ASN A 775 9.75 43.52 -38.21
C ASN A 775 10.12 42.23 -38.93
N ILE A 776 9.14 41.38 -39.17
CA ILE A 776 9.29 40.11 -39.90
C ILE A 776 8.29 40.13 -41.05
N ASP A 777 8.76 40.21 -42.28
CA ASP A 777 7.91 40.36 -43.47
C ASP A 777 6.85 39.28 -43.64
N ALA A 778 7.13 38.09 -43.13
CA ALA A 778 6.22 36.93 -43.18
C ALA A 778 5.05 37.04 -42.15
N ILE A 779 5.07 37.99 -41.20
CA ILE A 779 4.10 38.12 -40.13
C ILE A 779 3.41 39.48 -40.22
N PRO A 780 2.06 39.52 -40.42
CA PRO A 780 1.35 40.77 -40.70
C PRO A 780 1.04 41.64 -39.47
N TYR A 781 1.72 41.37 -38.32
CA TYR A 781 1.55 42.13 -37.08
C TYR A 781 2.90 42.33 -36.36
N ALA A 782 2.93 43.33 -35.48
CA ALA A 782 4.15 43.64 -34.74
C ALA A 782 4.55 42.53 -33.77
N ILE A 783 5.84 42.17 -33.82
CA ILE A 783 6.45 41.24 -32.90
C ILE A 783 7.31 42.03 -31.91
N ARG A 784 7.17 41.75 -30.62
CA ARG A 784 8.03 42.29 -29.59
C ARG A 784 8.92 41.24 -28.97
N LEU A 785 10.14 41.59 -28.62
CA LEU A 785 10.99 40.86 -27.70
C LEU A 785 11.09 41.62 -26.39
N THR A 786 11.03 40.87 -25.30
CA THR A 786 11.15 41.44 -23.94
C THR A 786 12.16 40.60 -23.15
N GLY A 787 12.99 41.23 -22.35
CA GLY A 787 13.95 40.54 -21.53
C GLY A 787 14.56 41.41 -20.47
N LYS A 788 15.03 40.80 -19.41
CA LYS A 788 15.72 41.46 -18.32
C LYS A 788 17.15 40.97 -18.30
N VAL A 789 18.11 41.88 -18.47
CA VAL A 789 19.54 41.57 -18.50
C VAL A 789 20.11 41.74 -17.11
N ASP A 790 20.72 40.71 -16.53
CA ASP A 790 21.14 40.68 -15.13
C ASP A 790 22.19 41.79 -14.84
N ARG A 791 23.20 41.93 -15.72
CA ARG A 791 24.23 42.99 -15.55
C ARG A 791 24.86 43.41 -16.88
N ILE A 792 25.06 44.69 -17.00
CA ILE A 792 25.88 45.30 -18.04
C ILE A 792 26.99 46.11 -17.38
N ASP A 793 28.22 45.83 -17.74
CA ASP A 793 29.38 46.58 -17.22
C ASP A 793 30.45 46.85 -18.31
N GLN A 794 31.41 47.70 -17.98
CA GLN A 794 32.64 47.87 -18.74
C GLN A 794 33.83 47.32 -17.94
N PHE A 795 34.51 46.39 -18.55
CA PHE A 795 35.76 45.86 -18.02
C PHE A 795 36.94 46.36 -18.86
N ASN A 796 37.79 47.17 -18.26
CA ASN A 796 38.89 47.85 -19.00
C ASN A 796 38.44 48.56 -20.28
N GLY A 797 37.28 49.15 -20.27
CA GLY A 797 36.73 49.88 -21.44
C GLY A 797 35.91 49.02 -22.40
N VAL A 798 35.94 47.69 -22.28
CA VAL A 798 35.13 46.78 -23.11
C VAL A 798 33.79 46.54 -22.42
N THR A 799 32.69 46.76 -23.15
CA THR A 799 31.34 46.53 -22.65
C THR A 799 31.04 45.01 -22.58
N ARG A 800 30.50 44.55 -21.44
CA ARG A 800 30.11 43.14 -21.24
C ARG A 800 28.63 43.05 -20.89
N VAL A 801 27.95 42.14 -21.53
CA VAL A 801 26.61 41.67 -21.19
C VAL A 801 26.72 40.36 -20.41
N ILE A 802 26.26 40.33 -19.17
CA ILE A 802 26.50 39.25 -18.23
C ILE A 802 25.17 38.70 -17.77
N ASP A 803 25.04 37.35 -17.85
CA ASP A 803 23.93 36.59 -17.31
C ASP A 803 24.45 35.73 -16.12
N TYR A 804 23.75 35.75 -15.00
CA TYR A 804 24.11 35.02 -13.80
C TYR A 804 23.46 33.64 -13.76
N LYS A 805 24.19 32.61 -13.36
CA LYS A 805 23.66 31.25 -13.21
C LYS A 805 24.11 30.64 -11.89
N SER A 806 23.17 30.32 -11.02
CA SER A 806 23.43 29.64 -9.76
C SER A 806 23.93 28.19 -9.96
N GLY A 807 23.52 27.52 -11.05
CA GLY A 807 23.96 26.18 -11.47
C GLY A 807 25.36 26.16 -12.10
N LYS A 808 25.92 24.98 -12.34
CA LYS A 808 27.18 24.81 -13.06
C LYS A 808 26.98 25.02 -14.55
N VAL A 809 27.75 25.94 -15.14
CA VAL A 809 27.87 26.13 -16.58
C VAL A 809 29.33 25.96 -16.97
N ASP A 810 29.57 25.21 -18.03
CA ASP A 810 30.89 24.99 -18.60
C ASP A 810 31.02 25.79 -19.91
N GLN A 811 32.26 26.16 -20.31
CA GLN A 811 32.58 27.03 -21.48
C GLN A 811 31.90 26.50 -22.78
N GLY A 812 31.80 25.19 -22.97
CA GLY A 812 31.19 24.61 -24.20
C GLY A 812 29.69 24.93 -24.38
N LYS A 813 29.00 25.38 -23.32
CA LYS A 813 27.56 25.74 -23.36
C LYS A 813 27.33 27.18 -23.91
N VAL A 814 28.39 27.97 -24.00
CA VAL A 814 28.37 29.32 -24.53
C VAL A 814 29.14 29.44 -25.87
N GLU A 815 29.48 28.32 -26.48
CA GLU A 815 30.20 28.27 -27.76
C GLU A 815 29.29 27.66 -28.85
N ILE A 816 29.30 28.26 -30.04
CA ILE A 816 28.57 27.78 -31.22
C ILE A 816 29.49 27.42 -32.34
N VAL A 817 29.10 26.48 -33.20
CA VAL A 817 29.79 26.15 -34.45
C VAL A 817 28.95 26.55 -35.64
N ASP A 818 27.69 26.11 -35.71
CA ASP A 818 26.77 26.42 -36.80
C ASP A 818 25.58 27.23 -36.25
N TRP A 819 25.20 28.27 -36.99
CA TRP A 819 24.10 29.15 -36.58
C TRP A 819 22.74 28.43 -36.54
N GLU A 820 22.47 27.53 -37.49
CA GLU A 820 21.19 26.80 -37.56
C GLU A 820 20.93 25.95 -36.29
N ASN A 821 21.98 25.45 -35.67
CA ASN A 821 21.85 24.62 -34.48
C ASN A 821 21.39 25.40 -33.23
N ILE A 822 21.49 26.70 -33.20
CA ILE A 822 21.16 27.53 -32.04
C ILE A 822 19.65 27.55 -31.75
N THR A 823 18.84 27.27 -32.77
CA THR A 823 17.37 27.21 -32.68
C THR A 823 16.80 25.76 -32.69
N THR A 824 17.68 24.75 -32.74
CA THR A 824 17.25 23.33 -32.85
C THR A 824 17.69 22.45 -31.69
N ASP A 825 18.89 22.71 -31.12
CA ASP A 825 19.48 21.95 -30.02
C ASP A 825 19.47 22.80 -28.72
N TYR A 826 18.45 22.55 -27.91
CA TYR A 826 18.23 23.23 -26.62
C TYR A 826 19.35 22.94 -25.63
N ASP A 827 19.74 21.68 -25.47
CA ASP A 827 20.66 21.26 -24.41
C ASP A 827 22.05 21.88 -24.59
N LYS A 828 22.49 22.01 -25.80
CA LYS A 828 23.81 22.53 -26.10
C LYS A 828 23.84 24.06 -26.18
N TYR A 829 22.83 24.67 -26.81
CA TYR A 829 22.93 26.06 -27.25
C TYR A 829 21.94 27.02 -26.56
N SER A 830 21.04 26.56 -25.67
CA SER A 830 20.08 27.42 -24.97
C SER A 830 20.75 28.59 -24.24
N LYS A 831 21.96 28.40 -23.73
CA LYS A 831 22.71 29.45 -23.02
C LYS A 831 23.29 30.46 -24.01
N SER A 832 23.87 30.02 -25.13
CA SER A 832 24.34 30.89 -26.21
C SER A 832 23.20 31.68 -26.81
N PHE A 833 22.01 31.06 -27.03
CA PHE A 833 20.83 31.75 -27.51
C PHE A 833 20.39 32.86 -26.57
N GLN A 834 20.35 32.60 -25.26
CA GLN A 834 19.93 33.58 -24.26
C GLN A 834 20.83 34.82 -24.23
N ILE A 835 22.14 34.61 -24.17
CA ILE A 835 23.09 35.76 -24.12
C ILE A 835 23.15 36.55 -25.43
N LEU A 836 22.99 35.90 -26.59
CA LEU A 836 22.90 36.60 -27.89
C LEU A 836 21.60 37.41 -28.01
N CYS A 837 20.48 36.91 -27.52
CA CYS A 837 19.22 37.62 -27.42
C CYS A 837 19.39 38.90 -26.60
N TYR A 838 20.05 38.83 -25.47
CA TYR A 838 20.31 40.00 -24.62
C TYR A 838 21.23 41.03 -25.32
N ALA A 839 22.32 40.56 -25.92
CA ALA A 839 23.23 41.44 -26.70
C ALA A 839 22.51 42.12 -27.85
N TYR A 840 21.66 41.36 -28.58
CA TYR A 840 20.86 41.90 -29.69
C TYR A 840 19.87 42.97 -29.23
N MET A 841 19.13 42.71 -28.16
CA MET A 841 18.16 43.67 -27.62
C MET A 841 18.85 44.97 -27.18
N MET A 842 19.96 44.88 -26.48
CA MET A 842 20.73 46.03 -26.00
C MET A 842 21.31 46.84 -27.14
N HIS A 843 21.76 46.20 -28.22
CA HIS A 843 22.26 46.88 -29.40
C HIS A 843 21.12 47.63 -30.12
N LYS A 844 19.96 47.00 -30.36
CA LYS A 844 18.81 47.61 -31.01
C LYS A 844 18.18 48.77 -30.24
N THR A 845 18.39 48.88 -28.93
CA THR A 845 17.97 50.00 -28.10
C THR A 845 19.03 51.10 -28.00
N ASN A 846 20.17 50.97 -28.75
CA ASN A 846 21.29 51.90 -28.72
C ASN A 846 21.90 52.13 -27.32
N LYS A 847 21.80 51.12 -26.42
CA LYS A 847 22.39 51.20 -25.07
C LYS A 847 23.81 50.66 -25.00
N ILE A 848 24.26 49.99 -26.04
CA ILE A 848 25.64 49.50 -26.19
C ILE A 848 26.18 49.77 -27.59
N GLU A 849 27.46 50.07 -27.67
CA GLU A 849 28.20 50.18 -28.92
C GLU A 849 29.01 48.90 -29.16
N LEU A 850 28.96 48.38 -30.39
CA LEU A 850 29.71 47.19 -30.78
C LEU A 850 31.16 47.58 -31.13
N PRO A 851 32.16 46.66 -30.97
CA PRO A 851 32.00 45.27 -30.49
C PRO A 851 31.96 45.16 -28.96
N ILE A 852 31.26 44.12 -28.47
CA ILE A 852 31.08 43.82 -27.03
C ILE A 852 31.48 42.39 -26.70
N GLU A 853 31.60 42.09 -25.44
CA GLU A 853 31.64 40.74 -24.91
C GLU A 853 30.30 40.36 -24.27
N ALA A 854 29.80 39.16 -24.49
CA ALA A 854 28.64 38.62 -23.77
C ALA A 854 28.96 37.24 -23.19
N GLY A 855 28.40 36.92 -22.05
CA GLY A 855 28.71 35.64 -21.44
C GLY A 855 28.00 35.37 -20.11
N ILE A 856 28.41 34.32 -19.44
CA ILE A 856 27.80 33.81 -18.20
C ILE A 856 28.81 33.84 -17.06
N ILE A 857 28.32 34.19 -15.87
CA ILE A 857 29.03 33.92 -14.61
C ILE A 857 28.28 32.83 -13.87
N SER A 858 28.97 31.66 -13.70
CA SER A 858 28.41 30.50 -12.99
C SER A 858 28.90 30.48 -11.54
N PHE A 859 27.99 30.64 -10.55
CA PHE A 859 28.37 30.66 -9.15
C PHE A 859 28.92 29.32 -8.68
N LYS A 860 28.48 28.23 -9.27
CA LYS A 860 28.98 26.86 -8.98
C LYS A 860 30.32 26.57 -9.68
N ASN A 861 30.72 27.39 -10.66
CA ASN A 861 31.95 27.28 -11.41
C ASN A 861 32.70 28.66 -11.51
N LEU A 862 32.84 29.33 -10.38
CA LEU A 862 33.48 30.67 -10.34
C LEU A 862 34.96 30.65 -10.79
N ASN A 863 35.65 29.52 -10.70
CA ASN A 863 37.02 29.37 -11.19
C ASN A 863 37.10 29.50 -12.73
N GLY A 864 36.04 29.25 -13.44
CA GLY A 864 35.95 29.51 -14.89
C GLY A 864 35.88 30.99 -15.24
N GLY A 865 35.65 31.88 -14.25
CA GLY A 865 35.49 33.29 -14.45
C GLY A 865 34.31 33.69 -15.32
N PHE A 866 34.47 34.70 -16.13
CA PHE A 866 33.50 35.12 -17.12
C PHE A 866 33.56 34.22 -18.35
N LEU A 867 32.57 33.35 -18.53
CA LEU A 867 32.47 32.41 -19.63
C LEU A 867 31.95 33.16 -20.87
N LYS A 868 32.88 33.57 -21.70
CA LYS A 868 32.60 34.40 -22.89
C LYS A 868 31.95 33.59 -23.99
N PHE A 869 30.99 34.15 -24.68
CA PHE A 869 30.48 33.66 -25.97
C PHE A 869 31.64 33.41 -26.92
N GLY A 870 31.54 32.39 -27.73
CA GLY A 870 32.54 32.09 -28.74
C GLY A 870 31.98 31.43 -29.99
N LYS A 871 32.31 31.99 -31.18
CA LYS A 871 32.00 31.36 -32.46
C LYS A 871 33.24 30.58 -32.92
N LYS A 872 33.07 29.29 -33.23
CA LYS A 872 34.13 28.43 -33.74
C LYS A 872 33.86 28.00 -35.19
N ASP A 873 34.88 27.80 -35.96
CA ASP A 873 34.76 27.29 -37.35
C ASP A 873 34.46 25.78 -37.37
N SER A 874 34.91 25.05 -36.38
CA SER A 874 34.61 23.61 -36.23
C SER A 874 34.70 23.19 -34.76
N THR A 875 34.16 22.01 -34.42
CA THR A 875 34.18 21.45 -33.06
C THR A 875 35.59 21.25 -32.52
N HIS A 876 36.59 21.07 -33.38
CA HIS A 876 37.98 20.75 -33.01
C HIS A 876 38.89 21.97 -32.98
N THR A 877 38.43 23.14 -33.46
CA THR A 877 39.23 24.37 -33.52
C THR A 877 39.36 25.00 -32.15
N LYS A 878 40.59 25.39 -31.77
CA LYS A 878 40.84 26.18 -30.56
C LYS A 878 40.58 27.66 -30.74
N ASN A 879 40.73 28.15 -31.96
CA ASN A 879 40.47 29.55 -32.28
C ASN A 879 38.97 29.82 -32.26
N LYS A 880 38.59 30.89 -31.61
CA LYS A 880 37.19 31.32 -31.47
C LYS A 880 37.11 32.82 -31.48
N GLU A 881 36.12 33.34 -32.21
CA GLU A 881 35.73 34.73 -32.14
C GLU A 881 34.91 34.98 -30.89
N GLN A 882 35.39 35.81 -29.97
CA GLN A 882 34.74 36.08 -28.70
C GLN A 882 34.07 37.44 -28.60
N LEU A 883 34.36 38.33 -29.55
CA LEU A 883 33.70 39.62 -29.65
C LEU A 883 32.40 39.47 -30.45
N ILE A 884 31.31 40.01 -29.94
CA ILE A 884 30.06 40.14 -30.66
C ILE A 884 30.13 41.40 -31.51
N THR A 885 30.09 41.18 -32.82
CA THR A 885 30.14 42.21 -33.86
C THR A 885 28.77 42.37 -34.52
N GLU A 886 28.61 43.32 -35.42
CA GLU A 886 27.40 43.51 -36.20
C GLU A 886 27.09 42.29 -37.08
N ASP A 887 28.11 41.64 -37.64
CA ASP A 887 27.96 40.41 -38.39
C ASP A 887 27.45 39.26 -37.51
N THR A 888 27.93 39.15 -36.26
CA THR A 888 27.48 38.15 -35.27
C THR A 888 25.99 38.34 -34.98
N LEU A 889 25.54 39.57 -34.69
CA LEU A 889 24.15 39.87 -34.41
C LEU A 889 23.26 39.75 -35.65
N SER A 890 23.74 40.04 -36.82
CA SER A 890 22.98 39.88 -38.07
C SER A 890 22.72 38.38 -38.37
N ASN A 891 23.70 37.54 -38.19
CA ASN A 891 23.52 36.09 -38.34
C ASN A 891 22.55 35.52 -37.27
N PHE A 892 22.66 35.99 -36.05
CA PHE A 892 21.70 35.59 -34.97
C PHE A 892 20.28 36.09 -35.28
N GLU A 893 20.12 37.33 -35.79
CA GLU A 893 18.82 37.90 -36.17
C GLU A 893 18.12 37.05 -37.22
N ILE A 894 18.84 36.49 -38.19
CA ILE A 894 18.29 35.57 -39.20
C ILE A 894 17.66 34.33 -38.54
N GLU A 895 18.40 33.67 -37.67
CA GLU A 895 17.93 32.47 -36.97
C GLU A 895 16.78 32.78 -36.01
N LEU A 896 16.85 33.89 -35.28
CA LEU A 896 15.78 34.36 -34.42
C LEU A 896 14.47 34.62 -35.17
N LYS A 897 14.55 35.27 -36.34
CA LYS A 897 13.40 35.53 -37.22
C LYS A 897 12.83 34.24 -37.78
N LYS A 898 13.67 33.29 -38.18
CA LYS A 898 13.21 31.94 -38.60
C LYS A 898 12.40 31.25 -37.48
N LEU A 899 12.93 31.22 -36.27
CA LEU A 899 12.24 30.60 -35.10
C LEU A 899 10.89 31.29 -34.84
N ILE A 900 10.82 32.60 -34.80
CA ILE A 900 9.57 33.33 -34.54
C ILE A 900 8.58 33.11 -35.69
N THR A 901 9.05 33.07 -36.94
CA THR A 901 8.21 32.75 -38.10
C THR A 901 7.61 31.35 -37.95
N GLU A 902 8.38 30.34 -37.54
CA GLU A 902 7.91 28.99 -37.28
C GLU A 902 6.82 28.98 -36.20
N ILE A 903 7.08 29.67 -35.05
CA ILE A 903 6.12 29.77 -33.95
C ILE A 903 4.79 30.39 -34.43
N CYS A 904 4.85 31.43 -35.28
CA CYS A 904 3.67 32.16 -35.74
C CYS A 904 3.02 31.55 -37.00
N ASN A 905 3.68 30.59 -37.68
CA ASN A 905 3.16 30.00 -38.90
C ASN A 905 1.94 29.12 -38.65
N PRO A 906 0.77 29.42 -39.28
CA PRO A 906 -0.44 28.62 -39.09
C PRO A 906 -0.32 27.15 -39.57
N SER A 907 0.58 26.91 -40.53
CA SER A 907 0.76 25.56 -41.15
C SER A 907 1.72 24.65 -40.38
N VAL A 908 2.35 25.16 -39.34
CA VAL A 908 3.28 24.39 -38.48
C VAL A 908 2.64 24.11 -37.14
N ASP A 909 2.32 22.87 -36.86
CA ASP A 909 1.72 22.42 -35.59
C ASP A 909 2.72 22.52 -34.42
N PHE A 910 2.20 22.64 -33.18
CA PHE A 910 3.01 22.40 -31.99
C PHE A 910 3.22 20.89 -31.80
N THR A 911 4.40 20.41 -32.12
CA THR A 911 4.73 18.98 -32.08
C THR A 911 5.59 18.66 -30.86
N GLU A 912 5.22 17.59 -30.15
CA GLU A 912 6.02 17.04 -29.04
C GLU A 912 7.40 16.61 -29.56
N LYS A 913 8.47 16.98 -28.87
CA LYS A 913 9.81 16.44 -29.11
C LYS A 913 10.10 15.29 -28.14
N GLU A 914 10.81 14.27 -28.60
CA GLU A 914 11.38 13.28 -27.68
C GLU A 914 12.46 13.98 -26.85
N LEU A 915 12.25 14.00 -25.54
CA LEU A 915 13.26 14.49 -24.60
C LEU A 915 13.99 13.26 -24.07
N ASP A 916 15.32 13.20 -24.26
CA ASP A 916 16.19 12.14 -23.75
C ASP A 916 16.27 12.13 -22.21
#